data_570972a965d25eea7d5199345ddca7f8
#
_entry.id   570972a965d25eea7d5199345ddca7f8
#
_cell.length_a   1.000
_cell.length_b   1.000
_cell.length_c   1.000
_cell.angle_alpha   90.00
_cell.angle_beta   90.00
_cell.angle_gamma   90.00
#
_symmetry.space_group_name_H-M   'P 1'
#
loop_
_entity.id
_entity.type
_entity.pdbx_description
1 polymer ?
#
loop_
_entity_poly.entity_id
_entity_poly.type
_entity_poly.pdbx_seq_one_letter_code
_entity_poly.pdbx_strand_id
1 'polypeptide(L)'
;MAQGSGQIRGTISDATTGDVLIGANVTLTGTSLGSATNIDGKYIINAVPSGTYTAKISYIGYKAKEVKIEVKGAVVEIDETLTAQAIEGEEVVVTAQAKGQRSAINQQLTSNTISNIVSSEKIHELPDASAAAALARLPGVSLMNGDQVVIRGVQAKLNQILLNGIELPSTNMDDRSTNLGFISSNLLNSIEVIKAITPDMDANTIGGVVNLRLREAPTGLHFDVLAQGNYNASYHLLDNYKTWVSISDRFFDDKLGVFLQGNMDRSNGGNQQAGINIGLNSQGSVYKDRWGQAVYKSTGAYFNLDEDIDQNSGGSLILDYKLPNGKIVLQNMYSGNISDNNHNQINMSSFELNQMNIAADRNLYGKELWINALQAENSFGNVKVDATLSHSYTQQYTTFNHGAGSNTVFSATTPRPYPLVSNPDNISLTDAMGIFDNIDPSNPANATGGAGQWISTNYSSFSQHLYNAAFNVSVPVTFSNDISATFKAGGKYIRTTRENNLDEYRAKTSDDIYGNPDANHYFPGVTLSPSRLLHFTDVQNTDFKKGQYYLNSFYDFKNGGYRWAIDESKYDGWLKLSRLGWANATEAADSWQNDWSGAEQFSAGYLMGTFNVGQKLTVIGGARFESYNMIYHAQFTQVMHTVMGNAISTANGSVGDTANPVNVLHNVPYNTHNVDRTDNNVFPGVQAQYKINDWSDMRFAYTTGISRPNYTQIIPKVEFEDGNFNVGNPMLKPSTAQNFDIMGTIHDNTLGLFSVGYFYKEIKNATFGSTVYFRNVNQYSDLWLPDSAFMVDRFGFTIPKTQNVNLTLNNQHLGYIQGIEIDWQTNFWYLPRPFSALVLNVNYTKSTSKTDYTIIQNVVTTTTVINPITGRPQPVSVTTSPDTTFEGRLQQQANDVVNVSLGIDYKGFSGRLSFKMSGNVMTSVGSRPEEAQYTGNIYGWDFSLKQNLPIEGLSIALNGTNIFHNGINYYRKYRLTPGAPITENLVQVLYSPTVFELNLRYSL
;
A
#
# COMPACT_ATOMS: atom_id res chain seq x y z
N MET A 1 10.96 -43.49 36.10
CA MET A 1 11.83 -43.80 34.99
C MET A 1 11.30 -43.07 33.75
N ALA A 2 12.06 -42.22 33.17
CA ALA A 2 11.63 -41.56 31.94
C ALA A 2 11.55 -42.65 30.87
N GLN A 3 10.36 -42.99 30.40
CA GLN A 3 10.17 -43.83 29.25
C GLN A 3 10.86 -43.12 28.07
N GLY A 4 11.79 -43.82 27.38
CA GLY A 4 12.49 -43.25 26.25
C GLY A 4 11.48 -42.74 25.20
N SER A 5 11.52 -41.47 24.86
CA SER A 5 10.70 -40.91 23.80
C SER A 5 11.40 -41.07 22.44
N GLY A 6 10.66 -41.54 21.44
CA GLY A 6 11.10 -41.63 20.06
C GLY A 6 10.62 -40.45 19.20
N GLN A 7 10.97 -40.53 17.91
CA GLN A 7 10.53 -39.57 16.88
C GLN A 7 9.94 -40.39 15.71
N ILE A 8 8.82 -39.89 15.16
CA ILE A 8 8.28 -40.42 13.89
C ILE A 8 8.48 -39.34 12.83
N ARG A 9 9.05 -39.73 11.69
CA ARG A 9 9.24 -38.85 10.55
C ARG A 9 8.99 -39.57 9.23
N GLY A 10 8.75 -38.82 8.16
CA GLY A 10 8.58 -39.40 6.84
C GLY A 10 8.07 -38.39 5.83
N THR A 11 7.74 -38.86 4.64
CA THR A 11 7.24 -38.08 3.51
C THR A 11 5.87 -38.60 3.09
N ILE A 12 4.95 -37.70 2.75
CA ILE A 12 3.63 -38.07 2.21
C ILE A 12 3.54 -37.55 0.78
N SER A 13 3.17 -38.44 -0.17
CA SER A 13 3.07 -38.15 -1.59
C SER A 13 1.78 -38.65 -2.23
N ASP A 14 1.48 -38.22 -3.43
CA ASP A 14 0.38 -38.68 -4.29
C ASP A 14 0.78 -40.05 -4.89
N ALA A 15 -0.07 -41.08 -4.76
CA ALA A 15 0.19 -42.41 -5.25
C ALA A 15 0.27 -42.53 -6.79
N THR A 16 -0.31 -41.56 -7.52
CA THR A 16 -0.39 -41.59 -8.99
C THR A 16 0.71 -40.75 -9.63
N THR A 17 1.01 -39.59 -9.08
CA THR A 17 1.95 -38.63 -9.68
C THR A 17 3.30 -38.61 -8.99
N GLY A 18 3.38 -39.12 -7.76
CA GLY A 18 4.58 -39.03 -6.93
C GLY A 18 4.80 -37.63 -6.30
N ASP A 19 3.97 -36.66 -6.60
CA ASP A 19 4.09 -35.30 -6.05
C ASP A 19 3.92 -35.30 -4.53
N VAL A 20 4.71 -34.49 -3.83
CA VAL A 20 4.59 -34.36 -2.39
C VAL A 20 3.30 -33.64 -1.99
N LEU A 21 2.67 -34.09 -0.92
CA LEU A 21 1.42 -33.50 -0.39
C LEU A 21 1.73 -32.56 0.77
N ILE A 22 1.73 -31.26 0.47
CA ILE A 22 2.03 -30.18 1.42
C ILE A 22 0.81 -29.92 2.32
N GLY A 23 0.99 -29.91 3.65
CA GLY A 23 -0.10 -29.74 4.61
C GLY A 23 -0.89 -31.03 4.87
N ALA A 24 -0.40 -32.21 4.49
CA ALA A 24 -1.01 -33.48 4.89
C ALA A 24 -0.93 -33.64 6.42
N ASN A 25 -2.05 -33.96 7.04
CA ASN A 25 -2.13 -34.10 8.48
C ASN A 25 -1.85 -35.55 8.89
N VAL A 26 -0.83 -35.75 9.73
CA VAL A 26 -0.44 -37.04 10.29
C VAL A 26 -0.67 -37.02 11.79
N THR A 27 -1.64 -37.78 12.30
CA THR A 27 -2.02 -37.82 13.71
C THR A 27 -1.94 -39.20 14.28
N LEU A 28 -1.47 -39.35 15.52
CA LEU A 28 -1.51 -40.63 16.24
C LEU A 28 -2.86 -40.79 16.94
N THR A 29 -3.68 -41.72 16.43
CA THR A 29 -5.05 -41.91 16.91
C THR A 29 -5.10 -42.16 18.43
N GLY A 30 -5.98 -41.48 19.14
CA GLY A 30 -6.11 -41.55 20.57
C GLY A 30 -5.06 -40.82 21.39
N THR A 31 -4.27 -39.93 20.75
CA THR A 31 -3.26 -39.11 21.43
C THR A 31 -3.38 -37.65 21.03
N SER A 32 -2.64 -36.76 21.70
CA SER A 32 -2.49 -35.33 21.32
C SER A 32 -1.36 -35.09 20.29
N LEU A 33 -0.71 -36.18 19.83
CA LEU A 33 0.49 -36.11 19.00
C LEU A 33 0.15 -36.15 17.51
N GLY A 34 0.74 -35.25 16.76
CA GLY A 34 0.57 -35.15 15.31
C GLY A 34 1.45 -34.06 14.71
N SER A 35 1.54 -34.05 13.39
CA SER A 35 2.27 -33.03 12.62
C SER A 35 1.66 -32.91 11.22
N ALA A 36 1.78 -31.73 10.61
CA ALA A 36 1.48 -31.54 9.19
C ALA A 36 2.77 -31.65 8.37
N THR A 37 2.64 -32.05 7.09
CA THR A 37 3.76 -32.04 6.17
C THR A 37 4.15 -30.62 5.76
N ASN A 38 5.46 -30.38 5.64
CA ASN A 38 6.04 -29.13 5.17
C ASN A 38 6.01 -29.03 3.62
N ILE A 39 6.69 -28.03 3.04
CA ILE A 39 6.79 -27.81 1.59
C ILE A 39 7.48 -28.95 0.83
N ASP A 40 8.32 -29.73 1.50
CA ASP A 40 8.94 -30.93 0.95
C ASP A 40 8.05 -32.20 1.12
N GLY A 41 6.82 -32.06 1.60
CA GLY A 41 5.95 -33.18 1.96
C GLY A 41 6.41 -33.97 3.18
N LYS A 42 7.38 -33.45 3.95
CA LYS A 42 7.97 -34.11 5.10
C LYS A 42 7.29 -33.71 6.40
N TYR A 43 7.13 -34.70 7.31
CA TYR A 43 6.58 -34.45 8.64
C TYR A 43 7.50 -35.01 9.73
N ILE A 44 7.42 -34.46 10.92
CA ILE A 44 8.14 -34.90 12.10
C ILE A 44 7.21 -34.81 13.31
N ILE A 45 7.01 -35.96 14.02
CA ILE A 45 6.31 -35.99 15.32
C ILE A 45 7.38 -36.29 16.37
N ASN A 46 7.64 -35.32 17.23
CA ASN A 46 8.67 -35.39 18.27
C ASN A 46 8.10 -35.90 19.60
N ALA A 47 8.97 -36.36 20.48
CA ALA A 47 8.68 -36.75 21.86
C ALA A 47 7.55 -37.80 22.01
N VAL A 48 7.50 -38.76 21.07
CA VAL A 48 6.53 -39.86 21.06
C VAL A 48 6.93 -40.88 22.12
N PRO A 49 6.12 -41.16 23.14
CA PRO A 49 6.39 -42.19 24.11
C PRO A 49 6.53 -43.58 23.43
N SER A 50 7.33 -44.48 24.00
CA SER A 50 7.41 -45.86 23.51
C SER A 50 6.06 -46.55 23.59
N GLY A 51 5.62 -47.21 22.51
CA GLY A 51 4.31 -47.88 22.41
C GLY A 51 3.90 -48.19 20.98
N THR A 52 2.74 -48.81 20.82
CA THR A 52 2.14 -49.12 19.52
C THR A 52 1.03 -48.07 19.24
N TYR A 53 1.10 -47.43 18.08
CA TYR A 53 0.18 -46.37 17.67
C TYR A 53 -0.43 -46.69 16.30
N THR A 54 -1.56 -46.08 16.00
CA THR A 54 -2.12 -46.00 14.65
C THR A 54 -1.96 -44.56 14.15
N ALA A 55 -1.14 -44.35 13.11
CA ALA A 55 -1.04 -43.08 12.42
C ALA A 55 -2.17 -42.96 11.41
N LYS A 56 -3.02 -41.91 11.55
CA LYS A 56 -4.03 -41.53 10.57
C LYS A 56 -3.46 -40.38 9.72
N ILE A 57 -3.38 -40.62 8.41
CA ILE A 57 -2.90 -39.67 7.43
C ILE A 57 -4.10 -39.17 6.63
N SER A 58 -4.32 -37.86 6.60
CA SER A 58 -5.45 -37.24 5.90
C SER A 58 -5.04 -36.02 5.09
N TYR A 59 -5.69 -35.86 3.94
CA TYR A 59 -5.50 -34.73 3.03
C TYR A 59 -6.80 -34.51 2.24
N ILE A 60 -7.23 -33.24 2.07
CA ILE A 60 -8.50 -32.94 1.40
C ILE A 60 -8.44 -33.40 -0.08
N GLY A 61 -9.47 -34.09 -0.54
CA GLY A 61 -9.51 -34.68 -1.89
C GLY A 61 -8.83 -36.06 -2.00
N TYR A 62 -8.37 -36.66 -0.90
CA TYR A 62 -7.75 -37.98 -0.87
C TYR A 62 -8.44 -38.90 0.14
N LYS A 63 -8.30 -40.21 -0.07
CA LYS A 63 -8.74 -41.22 0.91
C LYS A 63 -7.77 -41.21 2.10
N ALA A 64 -8.30 -41.07 3.32
CA ALA A 64 -7.45 -41.19 4.51
C ALA A 64 -6.86 -42.60 4.65
N LYS A 65 -5.61 -42.69 5.14
CA LYS A 65 -4.88 -43.93 5.32
C LYS A 65 -4.50 -44.09 6.78
N GLU A 66 -4.62 -45.30 7.30
CA GLU A 66 -4.20 -45.65 8.66
C GLU A 66 -3.04 -46.65 8.61
N VAL A 67 -2.00 -46.42 9.41
CA VAL A 67 -0.78 -47.25 9.45
C VAL A 67 -0.45 -47.57 10.91
N LYS A 68 -0.23 -48.86 11.24
CA LYS A 68 0.21 -49.25 12.58
C LYS A 68 1.72 -49.07 12.73
N ILE A 69 2.14 -48.50 13.84
CA ILE A 69 3.51 -48.09 14.10
C ILE A 69 3.93 -48.54 15.50
N GLU A 70 5.13 -49.07 15.64
CA GLU A 70 5.73 -49.41 16.93
C GLU A 70 6.92 -48.49 17.20
N VAL A 71 6.86 -47.69 18.28
CA VAL A 71 7.91 -46.76 18.72
C VAL A 71 8.66 -47.36 19.89
N LYS A 72 9.97 -47.60 19.76
CA LYS A 72 10.85 -48.20 20.77
C LYS A 72 11.95 -47.27 21.27
N GLY A 73 11.66 -45.97 21.33
CA GLY A 73 12.62 -44.95 21.79
C GLY A 73 13.66 -44.51 20.72
N ALA A 74 13.48 -44.93 19.46
CA ALA A 74 14.32 -44.58 18.32
C ALA A 74 13.52 -43.75 17.28
N VAL A 75 14.19 -43.26 16.24
CA VAL A 75 13.52 -42.62 15.07
C VAL A 75 12.86 -43.74 14.25
N VAL A 76 11.56 -43.54 13.98
CA VAL A 76 10.77 -44.41 13.09
C VAL A 76 10.50 -43.63 11.81
N GLU A 77 10.86 -44.12 10.66
CA GLU A 77 10.69 -43.49 9.36
C GLU A 77 9.52 -44.16 8.62
N ILE A 78 8.57 -43.34 8.12
CA ILE A 78 7.35 -43.85 7.48
C ILE A 78 7.01 -42.92 6.33
N ASP A 79 7.36 -43.37 5.13
CA ASP A 79 6.99 -42.74 3.86
C ASP A 79 5.71 -43.40 3.36
N GLU A 80 4.68 -42.58 3.06
CA GLU A 80 3.39 -43.09 2.66
C GLU A 80 2.81 -42.33 1.47
N THR A 81 2.00 -43.07 0.68
CA THR A 81 1.29 -42.46 -0.44
C THR A 81 -0.21 -42.44 -0.17
N LEU A 82 -0.87 -41.37 -0.60
CA LEU A 82 -2.32 -41.25 -0.57
C LEU A 82 -2.90 -41.36 -1.99
N THR A 83 -4.06 -41.99 -2.11
CA THR A 83 -4.81 -42.09 -3.36
C THR A 83 -5.87 -41.00 -3.42
N ALA A 84 -5.92 -40.25 -4.52
CA ALA A 84 -6.96 -39.25 -4.76
C ALA A 84 -8.36 -39.92 -4.76
N GLN A 85 -9.33 -39.21 -4.19
CA GLN A 85 -10.72 -39.66 -4.16
C GLN A 85 -11.34 -39.42 -5.55
N ALA A 86 -11.60 -40.48 -6.30
CA ALA A 86 -12.24 -40.48 -7.61
C ALA A 86 -13.68 -40.96 -7.52
N ILE A 87 -14.53 -40.51 -8.46
CA ILE A 87 -15.84 -41.14 -8.73
C ILE A 87 -15.55 -42.48 -9.43
N GLU A 88 -16.20 -43.57 -9.00
CA GLU A 88 -16.08 -44.86 -9.67
C GLU A 88 -16.50 -44.74 -11.15
N GLY A 89 -15.57 -45.01 -12.07
CA GLY A 89 -15.82 -45.13 -13.52
C GLY A 89 -15.29 -43.96 -14.37
N GLU A 90 -14.66 -42.94 -13.85
CA GLU A 90 -14.05 -41.86 -14.65
C GLU A 90 -12.58 -41.61 -14.26
N GLU A 91 -11.75 -41.39 -15.27
CA GLU A 91 -10.38 -40.93 -15.09
C GLU A 91 -10.45 -39.41 -14.69
N VAL A 92 -10.20 -39.10 -13.41
CA VAL A 92 -10.15 -37.73 -12.91
C VAL A 92 -8.79 -37.15 -13.28
N VAL A 93 -8.73 -36.35 -14.34
CA VAL A 93 -7.56 -35.52 -14.64
C VAL A 93 -7.54 -34.36 -13.64
N VAL A 94 -6.78 -34.48 -12.55
CA VAL A 94 -6.59 -33.39 -11.59
C VAL A 94 -5.65 -32.38 -12.22
N THR A 95 -6.16 -31.18 -12.51
CA THR A 95 -5.35 -30.08 -13.06
C THR A 95 -4.34 -29.57 -12.01
N ALA A 96 -3.22 -28.96 -12.44
CA ALA A 96 -2.25 -28.35 -11.54
C ALA A 96 -2.91 -27.30 -10.63
N GLN A 97 -3.88 -26.55 -11.15
CA GLN A 97 -4.67 -25.57 -10.40
C GLN A 97 -5.46 -26.21 -9.25
N ALA A 98 -6.13 -27.34 -9.52
CA ALA A 98 -6.87 -28.07 -8.48
C ALA A 98 -5.95 -28.62 -7.39
N LYS A 99 -4.73 -29.06 -7.76
CA LYS A 99 -3.71 -29.49 -6.80
C LYS A 99 -3.24 -28.35 -5.92
N GLY A 100 -2.90 -27.19 -6.53
CA GLY A 100 -2.44 -26.01 -5.81
C GLY A 100 -3.50 -25.45 -4.84
N GLN A 101 -4.78 -25.41 -5.27
CA GLN A 101 -5.88 -25.01 -4.39
C GLN A 101 -6.03 -25.96 -3.21
N ARG A 102 -5.98 -27.28 -3.41
CA ARG A 102 -6.03 -28.28 -2.32
C ARG A 102 -4.87 -28.12 -1.35
N SER A 103 -3.66 -27.87 -1.86
CA SER A 103 -2.48 -27.59 -1.04
C SER A 103 -2.68 -26.36 -0.16
N ALA A 104 -3.14 -25.24 -0.72
CA ALA A 104 -3.41 -24.02 0.04
C ALA A 104 -4.48 -24.25 1.12
N ILE A 105 -5.58 -24.94 0.78
CA ILE A 105 -6.64 -25.28 1.75
C ILE A 105 -6.07 -26.13 2.89
N ASN A 106 -5.32 -27.18 2.59
CA ASN A 106 -4.74 -28.04 3.64
C ASN A 106 -3.75 -27.29 4.53
N GLN A 107 -2.90 -26.44 3.97
CA GLN A 107 -2.01 -25.56 4.74
C GLN A 107 -2.82 -24.62 5.66
N GLN A 108 -3.91 -24.04 5.17
CA GLN A 108 -4.80 -23.18 5.99
C GLN A 108 -5.47 -23.97 7.12
N LEU A 109 -5.92 -25.20 6.89
CA LEU A 109 -6.54 -26.08 7.89
C LEU A 109 -5.56 -26.53 8.97
N THR A 110 -4.31 -26.78 8.59
CA THR A 110 -3.26 -27.18 9.52
C THR A 110 -2.59 -26.03 10.25
N SER A 111 -2.82 -24.79 9.79
CA SER A 111 -2.36 -23.59 10.51
C SER A 111 -3.05 -23.47 11.87
N ASN A 112 -2.27 -23.25 12.91
CA ASN A 112 -2.78 -23.03 14.27
C ASN A 112 -3.33 -21.60 14.48
N THR A 113 -3.13 -20.70 13.49
CA THR A 113 -3.58 -19.31 13.54
C THR A 113 -4.72 -19.06 12.57
N ILE A 114 -5.40 -17.90 12.71
CA ILE A 114 -6.37 -17.45 11.70
C ILE A 114 -5.60 -16.87 10.51
N SER A 115 -5.44 -17.65 9.46
CA SER A 115 -4.70 -17.27 8.25
C SER A 115 -5.40 -17.69 6.97
N ASN A 116 -5.09 -16.98 5.87
CA ASN A 116 -5.44 -17.37 4.50
C ASN A 116 -4.18 -17.58 3.68
N ILE A 117 -4.14 -18.61 2.87
CA ILE A 117 -2.98 -18.97 2.06
C ILE A 117 -3.38 -19.05 0.59
N VAL A 118 -2.57 -18.43 -0.28
CA VAL A 118 -2.70 -18.52 -1.76
C VAL A 118 -1.47 -19.22 -2.29
N SER A 119 -1.68 -20.31 -3.05
CA SER A 119 -0.57 -21.02 -3.71
C SER A 119 -0.12 -20.31 -4.98
N SER A 120 1.07 -20.70 -5.48
CA SER A 120 1.63 -20.25 -6.76
C SER A 120 0.66 -20.45 -7.92
N GLU A 121 0.00 -21.62 -7.97
CA GLU A 121 -0.92 -22.00 -9.05
C GLU A 121 -2.13 -21.04 -9.06
N LYS A 122 -2.65 -20.69 -7.88
CA LYS A 122 -3.76 -19.75 -7.76
C LYS A 122 -3.36 -18.31 -8.09
N ILE A 123 -2.13 -17.90 -7.75
CA ILE A 123 -1.57 -16.61 -8.15
C ILE A 123 -1.53 -16.48 -9.68
N HIS A 124 -1.18 -17.56 -10.38
CA HIS A 124 -1.07 -17.57 -11.85
C HIS A 124 -2.37 -17.93 -12.59
N GLU A 125 -3.46 -18.13 -11.87
CA GLU A 125 -4.77 -18.45 -12.45
C GLU A 125 -5.47 -17.20 -13.02
N LEU A 126 -5.18 -16.04 -12.49
CA LEU A 126 -5.75 -14.75 -12.88
C LEU A 126 -4.62 -13.79 -13.32
N PRO A 127 -4.94 -12.70 -14.01
CA PRO A 127 -3.95 -11.76 -14.53
C PRO A 127 -3.36 -10.86 -13.43
N ASP A 128 -2.82 -11.47 -12.38
CA ASP A 128 -2.23 -10.75 -11.24
C ASP A 128 -0.74 -10.53 -11.48
N ALA A 129 -0.38 -9.38 -12.03
CA ALA A 129 0.99 -9.08 -12.42
C ALA A 129 1.93 -8.90 -11.23
N SER A 130 1.42 -8.41 -10.10
CA SER A 130 2.19 -8.12 -8.88
C SER A 130 1.67 -8.88 -7.67
N ALA A 131 2.48 -8.89 -6.60
CA ALA A 131 2.09 -9.45 -5.31
C ALA A 131 0.86 -8.72 -4.70
N ALA A 132 0.75 -7.40 -4.92
CA ALA A 132 -0.39 -6.61 -4.47
C ALA A 132 -1.69 -7.08 -5.12
N ALA A 133 -1.69 -7.25 -6.45
CA ALA A 133 -2.88 -7.69 -7.19
C ALA A 133 -3.38 -9.07 -6.74
N ALA A 134 -2.45 -10.01 -6.50
CA ALA A 134 -2.79 -11.34 -5.98
C ALA A 134 -3.40 -11.29 -4.56
N LEU A 135 -2.88 -10.40 -3.70
CA LEU A 135 -3.39 -10.21 -2.33
C LEU A 135 -4.80 -9.64 -2.30
N ALA A 136 -5.15 -8.75 -3.22
CA ALA A 136 -6.47 -8.12 -3.28
C ALA A 136 -7.63 -9.10 -3.48
N ARG A 137 -7.34 -10.35 -3.84
CA ARG A 137 -8.34 -11.41 -4.02
C ARG A 137 -8.60 -12.24 -2.78
N LEU A 138 -7.90 -11.93 -1.67
CA LEU A 138 -8.08 -12.65 -0.41
C LEU A 138 -9.20 -12.04 0.45
N PRO A 139 -9.88 -12.85 1.30
CA PRO A 139 -10.90 -12.36 2.22
C PRO A 139 -10.35 -11.28 3.14
N GLY A 140 -11.05 -10.15 3.25
CA GLY A 140 -10.66 -9.05 4.12
C GLY A 140 -9.46 -8.24 3.65
N VAL A 141 -9.00 -8.44 2.42
CA VAL A 141 -7.88 -7.68 1.84
C VAL A 141 -8.39 -6.77 0.74
N SER A 142 -7.96 -5.52 0.76
CA SER A 142 -8.17 -4.53 -0.30
C SER A 142 -6.85 -3.80 -0.58
N LEU A 143 -6.80 -3.03 -1.65
CA LEU A 143 -5.63 -2.21 -1.98
C LEU A 143 -5.96 -0.72 -1.83
N MET A 144 -4.97 0.03 -1.38
CA MET A 144 -4.93 1.48 -1.45
C MET A 144 -3.92 1.87 -2.54
N ASN A 145 -4.30 2.83 -3.38
CA ASN A 145 -3.48 3.30 -4.52
C ASN A 145 -3.02 2.18 -5.49
N GLY A 146 -3.69 1.02 -5.46
CA GLY A 146 -3.38 -0.11 -6.33
C GLY A 146 -2.22 -1.01 -5.87
N ASP A 147 -1.43 -0.63 -4.88
CA ASP A 147 -0.16 -1.27 -4.53
C ASP A 147 0.08 -1.49 -3.03
N GLN A 148 -0.66 -0.83 -2.17
CA GLN A 148 -0.53 -0.93 -0.72
C GLN A 148 -1.65 -1.78 -0.11
N VAL A 149 -1.29 -2.74 0.71
CA VAL A 149 -2.22 -3.75 1.24
C VAL A 149 -2.94 -3.26 2.49
N VAL A 150 -4.25 -3.27 2.44
CA VAL A 150 -5.17 -2.96 3.55
C VAL A 150 -5.84 -4.25 4.02
N ILE A 151 -5.66 -4.63 5.28
CA ILE A 151 -6.26 -5.85 5.86
C ILE A 151 -7.39 -5.46 6.80
N ARG A 152 -8.62 -5.97 6.56
CA ARG A 152 -9.81 -5.72 7.39
C ARG A 152 -10.12 -4.22 7.59
N GLY A 153 -9.83 -3.43 6.57
CA GLY A 153 -10.02 -1.98 6.61
C GLY A 153 -9.04 -1.22 7.51
N VAL A 154 -7.95 -1.86 7.93
CA VAL A 154 -6.85 -1.23 8.66
C VAL A 154 -5.83 -0.69 7.66
N GLN A 155 -5.46 0.58 7.81
CA GLN A 155 -4.54 1.30 6.91
C GLN A 155 -3.28 0.49 6.60
N ALA A 156 -2.73 0.65 5.39
CA ALA A 156 -1.58 -0.15 4.91
C ALA A 156 -0.37 -0.08 5.84
N LYS A 157 -0.04 1.08 6.40
CA LYS A 157 1.04 1.27 7.38
C LYS A 157 0.89 0.48 8.69
N LEU A 158 -0.33 -0.03 8.96
CA LEU A 158 -0.67 -0.81 10.15
C LEU A 158 -0.57 -2.32 9.89
N ASN A 159 -0.08 -2.74 8.73
CA ASN A 159 0.14 -4.13 8.33
C ASN A 159 1.64 -4.38 8.17
N GLN A 160 2.10 -5.56 8.55
CA GLN A 160 3.49 -5.96 8.38
C GLN A 160 3.64 -6.83 7.13
N ILE A 161 4.65 -6.54 6.32
CA ILE A 161 4.98 -7.32 5.12
C ILE A 161 6.30 -8.04 5.34
N LEU A 162 6.30 -9.34 5.12
CA LEU A 162 7.46 -10.21 5.27
C LEU A 162 7.75 -10.94 3.95
N LEU A 163 9.02 -11.24 3.71
CA LEU A 163 9.49 -12.17 2.68
C LEU A 163 10.23 -13.34 3.36
N ASN A 164 9.69 -14.55 3.29
CA ASN A 164 10.20 -15.71 4.03
C ASN A 164 10.43 -15.43 5.53
N GLY A 165 9.54 -14.64 6.16
CA GLY A 165 9.66 -14.24 7.58
C GLY A 165 10.59 -13.05 7.83
N ILE A 166 11.20 -12.45 6.81
CA ILE A 166 12.09 -11.29 6.90
C ILE A 166 11.27 -10.04 6.61
N GLU A 167 11.35 -9.04 7.49
CA GLU A 167 10.64 -7.79 7.31
C GLU A 167 11.15 -7.02 6.09
N LEU A 168 10.23 -6.60 5.24
CA LEU A 168 10.52 -5.69 4.14
C LEU A 168 10.63 -4.26 4.66
N PRO A 169 11.64 -3.50 4.21
CA PRO A 169 11.73 -2.08 4.53
C PRO A 169 10.59 -1.30 3.89
N SER A 170 10.30 -0.11 4.43
CA SER A 170 9.39 0.82 3.75
C SER A 170 9.97 1.22 2.40
N THR A 171 9.14 1.23 1.38
CA THR A 171 9.48 1.73 0.04
C THR A 171 8.92 3.13 -0.23
N ASN A 172 8.42 3.77 0.81
CA ASN A 172 7.86 5.12 0.77
C ASN A 172 8.64 6.02 1.75
N MET A 173 9.00 7.23 1.29
CA MET A 173 9.69 8.22 2.14
C MET A 173 8.78 8.80 3.21
N ASP A 174 7.47 8.82 2.99
CA ASP A 174 6.51 9.51 3.84
C ASP A 174 5.97 8.63 4.96
N ASP A 175 5.80 7.34 4.72
CA ASP A 175 5.16 6.44 5.67
C ASP A 175 5.91 5.10 5.83
N ARG A 176 5.36 4.22 6.69
CA ARG A 176 5.93 2.90 6.99
C ARG A 176 5.39 1.79 6.09
N SER A 177 4.64 2.12 5.06
CA SER A 177 4.08 1.12 4.15
C SER A 177 5.11 0.59 3.15
N THR A 178 4.90 -0.64 2.71
CA THR A 178 5.67 -1.27 1.63
C THR A 178 4.80 -1.35 0.39
N ASN A 179 5.28 -0.80 -0.71
CA ASN A 179 4.66 -0.95 -2.02
C ASN A 179 4.95 -2.37 -2.55
N LEU A 180 3.92 -3.12 -2.87
CA LEU A 180 4.04 -4.46 -3.44
C LEU A 180 3.78 -4.50 -4.96
N GLY A 181 3.52 -3.35 -5.58
CA GLY A 181 3.22 -3.24 -7.00
C GLY A 181 4.38 -3.65 -7.89
N PHE A 182 5.63 -3.37 -7.49
CA PHE A 182 6.82 -3.71 -8.26
C PHE A 182 7.42 -5.10 -7.92
N ILE A 183 6.86 -5.84 -6.93
CA ILE A 183 7.24 -7.22 -6.67
C ILE A 183 6.43 -8.14 -7.59
N SER A 184 7.10 -8.76 -8.56
CA SER A 184 6.44 -9.66 -9.50
C SER A 184 5.86 -10.88 -8.81
N SER A 185 4.59 -11.20 -9.10
CA SER A 185 3.92 -12.39 -8.60
C SER A 185 4.61 -13.70 -9.01
N ASN A 186 5.35 -13.70 -10.12
CA ASN A 186 6.09 -14.87 -10.61
C ASN A 186 7.27 -15.29 -9.71
N LEU A 187 7.78 -14.34 -8.89
CA LEU A 187 8.85 -14.65 -7.93
C LEU A 187 8.35 -15.50 -6.74
N LEU A 188 7.03 -15.55 -6.52
CA LEU A 188 6.42 -16.12 -5.33
C LEU A 188 5.98 -17.57 -5.50
N ASN A 189 6.17 -18.37 -4.46
CA ASN A 189 5.60 -19.70 -4.32
C ASN A 189 4.22 -19.68 -3.67
N SER A 190 4.05 -18.85 -2.65
CA SER A 190 2.77 -18.67 -1.97
C SER A 190 2.73 -17.33 -1.26
N ILE A 191 1.53 -16.90 -0.91
CA ILE A 191 1.27 -15.73 -0.06
C ILE A 191 0.45 -16.18 1.12
N GLU A 192 0.90 -15.87 2.33
CA GLU A 192 0.21 -16.16 3.58
C GLU A 192 -0.22 -14.85 4.24
N VAL A 193 -1.50 -14.70 4.55
CA VAL A 193 -2.05 -13.57 5.30
C VAL A 193 -2.50 -14.04 6.66
N ILE A 194 -1.77 -13.64 7.71
CA ILE A 194 -2.01 -13.98 9.11
C ILE A 194 -2.79 -12.84 9.74
N LYS A 195 -4.01 -13.11 10.17
CA LYS A 195 -4.93 -12.10 10.72
C LYS A 195 -4.91 -12.03 12.25
N ALA A 196 -4.44 -13.08 12.91
CA ALA A 196 -4.22 -13.14 14.34
C ALA A 196 -2.77 -13.54 14.63
N ILE A 197 -1.97 -12.60 15.12
CA ILE A 197 -0.54 -12.81 15.38
C ILE A 197 -0.30 -13.64 16.65
N THR A 198 0.80 -14.39 16.66
CA THR A 198 1.29 -15.12 17.83
C THR A 198 2.43 -14.36 18.51
N PRO A 199 2.76 -14.62 19.79
CA PRO A 199 3.81 -13.90 20.51
C PRO A 199 5.22 -13.94 19.88
N ASP A 200 5.51 -14.92 19.04
CA ASP A 200 6.77 -15.00 18.27
C ASP A 200 6.84 -14.06 17.07
N MET A 201 5.71 -13.45 16.67
CA MET A 201 5.64 -12.44 15.62
C MET A 201 5.77 -11.04 16.21
N ASP A 202 6.24 -10.09 15.39
CA ASP A 202 6.35 -8.70 15.79
C ASP A 202 4.98 -8.09 16.06
N ALA A 203 4.86 -7.36 17.17
CA ALA A 203 3.62 -6.69 17.54
C ALA A 203 3.35 -5.42 16.73
N ASN A 204 4.29 -4.96 15.90
CA ASN A 204 4.15 -3.77 15.05
C ASN A 204 3.17 -4.03 13.88
N THR A 205 1.99 -4.52 14.22
CA THR A 205 0.89 -4.76 13.29
C THR A 205 -0.45 -4.73 14.01
N ILE A 206 -1.44 -4.05 13.43
CA ILE A 206 -2.83 -4.00 13.92
C ILE A 206 -3.76 -4.77 12.97
N GLY A 207 -3.53 -4.66 11.67
CA GLY A 207 -4.34 -5.33 10.65
C GLY A 207 -4.03 -6.81 10.54
N GLY A 208 -2.78 -7.13 10.27
CA GLY A 208 -2.28 -8.48 10.07
C GLY A 208 -0.89 -8.50 9.45
N VAL A 209 -0.38 -9.70 9.23
CA VAL A 209 0.94 -9.96 8.63
C VAL A 209 0.75 -10.61 7.27
N VAL A 210 1.39 -10.09 6.25
CA VAL A 210 1.53 -10.72 4.93
C VAL A 210 2.91 -11.32 4.84
N ASN A 211 3.01 -12.62 4.59
CA ASN A 211 4.26 -13.31 4.41
C ASN A 211 4.36 -13.87 2.99
N LEU A 212 5.19 -13.24 2.18
CA LEU A 212 5.50 -13.65 0.82
C LEU A 212 6.52 -14.79 0.89
N ARG A 213 6.23 -15.92 0.26
CA ARG A 213 7.12 -17.09 0.23
C ARG A 213 7.76 -17.20 -1.14
N LEU A 214 9.10 -17.27 -1.19
CA LEU A 214 9.85 -17.56 -2.39
C LEU A 214 9.88 -19.06 -2.66
N ARG A 215 10.17 -19.43 -3.91
CA ARG A 215 10.34 -20.83 -4.33
C ARG A 215 11.68 -21.37 -3.85
N GLU A 216 11.71 -22.63 -3.42
CA GLU A 216 12.94 -23.41 -3.19
C GLU A 216 13.15 -24.39 -4.36
N ALA A 217 14.38 -24.87 -4.56
CA ALA A 217 14.69 -25.79 -5.64
C ALA A 217 14.02 -27.17 -5.42
N PRO A 218 13.13 -27.63 -6.30
CA PRO A 218 12.64 -29.01 -6.29
C PRO A 218 13.73 -29.98 -6.70
N THR A 219 13.47 -31.27 -6.61
CA THR A 219 14.38 -32.33 -7.07
C THR A 219 14.37 -32.41 -8.60
N GLY A 220 15.55 -32.47 -9.22
CA GLY A 220 15.73 -32.53 -10.67
C GLY A 220 15.79 -31.14 -11.32
N LEU A 221 16.20 -31.15 -12.60
CA LEU A 221 16.29 -29.91 -13.36
C LEU A 221 14.90 -29.39 -13.73
N HIS A 222 14.59 -28.16 -13.34
CA HIS A 222 13.39 -27.43 -13.74
C HIS A 222 13.78 -26.16 -14.45
N PHE A 223 13.06 -25.85 -15.51
CA PHE A 223 13.25 -24.65 -16.32
C PHE A 223 11.90 -24.09 -16.73
N ASP A 224 11.63 -22.85 -16.37
CA ASP A 224 10.40 -22.14 -16.71
C ASP A 224 10.73 -20.86 -17.49
N VAL A 225 9.95 -20.58 -18.53
CA VAL A 225 9.99 -19.32 -19.29
C VAL A 225 8.58 -18.81 -19.51
N LEU A 226 8.38 -17.50 -19.31
CA LEU A 226 7.17 -16.77 -19.64
C LEU A 226 7.53 -15.62 -20.57
N ALA A 227 6.81 -15.50 -21.70
CA ALA A 227 6.80 -14.34 -22.56
C ALA A 227 5.36 -13.82 -22.69
N GLN A 228 5.15 -12.54 -22.42
CA GLN A 228 3.84 -11.89 -22.44
C GLN A 228 3.92 -10.60 -23.25
N GLY A 229 2.93 -10.37 -24.10
CA GLY A 229 2.68 -9.09 -24.75
C GLY A 229 1.31 -8.56 -24.30
N ASN A 230 1.22 -7.26 -24.06
CA ASN A 230 0.03 -6.62 -23.58
C ASN A 230 -0.46 -5.53 -24.52
N TYR A 231 -1.77 -5.48 -24.73
CA TYR A 231 -2.46 -4.43 -25.47
C TYR A 231 -3.28 -3.57 -24.50
N ASN A 232 -2.91 -2.30 -24.39
CA ASN A 232 -3.70 -1.31 -23.67
C ASN A 232 -4.78 -0.77 -24.61
N ALA A 233 -6.03 -1.17 -24.37
CA ALA A 233 -7.15 -0.81 -25.24
C ALA A 233 -7.55 0.67 -25.10
N SER A 234 -7.30 1.29 -23.96
CA SER A 234 -7.64 2.70 -23.73
C SER A 234 -6.71 3.66 -24.48
N TYR A 235 -5.44 3.29 -24.66
CA TYR A 235 -4.43 4.09 -25.34
C TYR A 235 -4.02 3.52 -26.70
N HIS A 236 -4.57 2.36 -27.11
CA HIS A 236 -4.21 1.64 -28.34
C HIS A 236 -2.71 1.32 -28.46
N LEU A 237 -2.06 0.95 -27.34
CA LEU A 237 -0.63 0.70 -27.27
C LEU A 237 -0.32 -0.80 -27.17
N LEU A 238 0.72 -1.24 -27.88
CA LEU A 238 1.23 -2.62 -27.92
C LEU A 238 2.66 -2.71 -27.37
N ASP A 239 3.16 -1.67 -26.70
CA ASP A 239 4.53 -1.57 -26.21
C ASP A 239 4.76 -2.18 -24.81
N ASN A 240 3.72 -2.76 -24.23
CA ASN A 240 3.78 -3.42 -22.94
C ASN A 240 4.19 -4.88 -23.09
N TYR A 241 5.11 -5.33 -22.25
CA TYR A 241 5.59 -6.71 -22.26
C TYR A 241 5.96 -7.18 -20.86
N LYS A 242 6.01 -8.51 -20.67
CA LYS A 242 6.56 -9.16 -19.49
C LYS A 242 7.32 -10.40 -19.88
N THR A 243 8.49 -10.58 -19.30
CA THR A 243 9.31 -11.78 -19.42
C THR A 243 9.71 -12.28 -18.04
N TRP A 244 9.74 -13.58 -17.88
CA TRP A 244 10.21 -14.22 -16.66
C TRP A 244 10.89 -15.55 -17.02
N VAL A 245 12.00 -15.83 -16.36
CA VAL A 245 12.79 -17.07 -16.54
C VAL A 245 13.18 -17.59 -15.16
N SER A 246 13.08 -18.89 -14.95
CA SER A 246 13.68 -19.55 -13.79
C SER A 246 14.36 -20.84 -14.18
N ILE A 247 15.41 -21.17 -13.42
CA ILE A 247 16.13 -22.44 -13.49
C ILE A 247 16.44 -22.92 -12.08
N SER A 248 16.24 -24.21 -11.85
CA SER A 248 16.57 -24.80 -10.55
C SER A 248 16.96 -26.28 -10.70
N ASP A 249 17.83 -26.72 -9.81
CA ASP A 249 18.25 -28.10 -9.70
C ASP A 249 18.78 -28.40 -8.30
N ARG A 250 18.97 -29.68 -7.99
CA ARG A 250 19.61 -30.14 -6.74
C ARG A 250 20.83 -30.96 -7.03
N PHE A 251 21.89 -30.71 -6.28
CA PHE A 251 23.21 -31.29 -6.42
C PHE A 251 23.60 -32.06 -5.14
N PHE A 252 24.62 -32.94 -5.25
CA PHE A 252 25.20 -33.69 -4.12
C PHE A 252 24.16 -34.56 -3.37
N ASP A 253 23.54 -35.50 -4.07
CA ASP A 253 22.46 -36.36 -3.55
C ASP A 253 21.30 -35.50 -2.97
N ASP A 254 20.84 -34.53 -3.73
CA ASP A 254 19.75 -33.59 -3.39
C ASP A 254 19.99 -32.70 -2.15
N LYS A 255 21.24 -32.61 -1.68
CA LYS A 255 21.57 -31.82 -0.51
C LYS A 255 21.63 -30.34 -0.80
N LEU A 256 22.22 -29.90 -1.92
CA LEU A 256 22.34 -28.51 -2.31
C LEU A 256 21.30 -28.15 -3.37
N GLY A 257 20.31 -27.37 -3.02
CA GLY A 257 19.37 -26.78 -3.95
C GLY A 257 19.88 -25.41 -4.45
N VAL A 258 19.73 -25.17 -5.75
CA VAL A 258 20.01 -23.89 -6.41
C VAL A 258 18.76 -23.47 -7.16
N PHE A 259 18.21 -22.33 -6.83
CA PHE A 259 17.08 -21.72 -7.53
C PHE A 259 17.46 -20.30 -7.96
N LEU A 260 17.44 -20.06 -9.26
CA LEU A 260 17.71 -18.75 -9.87
C LEU A 260 16.52 -18.34 -10.72
N GLN A 261 16.06 -17.11 -10.57
CA GLN A 261 15.02 -16.55 -11.42
C GLN A 261 15.22 -15.06 -11.67
N GLY A 262 14.64 -14.58 -12.77
CA GLY A 262 14.63 -13.17 -13.13
C GLY A 262 13.38 -12.80 -13.92
N ASN A 263 12.94 -11.56 -13.80
CA ASN A 263 11.86 -10.97 -14.59
C ASN A 263 12.21 -9.56 -15.07
N MET A 264 11.60 -9.20 -16.17
CA MET A 264 11.59 -7.84 -16.69
C MET A 264 10.22 -7.58 -17.31
N ASP A 265 9.62 -6.46 -16.96
CA ASP A 265 8.36 -6.04 -17.54
C ASP A 265 8.34 -4.52 -17.78
N ARG A 266 7.56 -4.13 -18.77
CA ARG A 266 7.23 -2.75 -19.09
C ARG A 266 5.71 -2.63 -19.15
N SER A 267 5.18 -1.66 -18.44
CA SER A 267 3.79 -1.29 -18.44
C SER A 267 3.69 0.18 -18.83
N ASN A 268 2.99 0.47 -19.92
CA ASN A 268 2.56 1.81 -20.26
C ASN A 268 1.07 1.88 -19.97
N GLY A 269 0.73 2.64 -18.93
CA GLY A 269 -0.60 2.81 -18.41
C GLY A 269 -0.92 4.29 -18.28
N GLY A 270 -1.65 4.59 -17.24
CA GLY A 270 -2.04 5.95 -16.87
C GLY A 270 -3.51 6.03 -16.56
N ASN A 271 -3.90 7.18 -16.05
CA ASN A 271 -5.26 7.43 -15.60
C ASN A 271 -5.80 8.71 -16.23
N GLN A 272 -7.10 8.76 -16.41
CA GLN A 272 -7.82 9.96 -16.79
C GLN A 272 -8.70 10.39 -15.64
N GLN A 273 -8.60 11.64 -15.25
CA GLN A 273 -9.30 12.15 -14.08
C GLN A 273 -10.02 13.46 -14.40
N ALA A 274 -11.24 13.58 -13.94
CA ALA A 274 -11.98 14.83 -13.94
C ALA A 274 -12.51 15.10 -12.53
N GLY A 275 -12.41 16.34 -12.07
CA GLY A 275 -12.87 16.71 -10.73
C GLY A 275 -13.32 18.14 -10.61
N ILE A 276 -14.08 18.41 -9.54
CA ILE A 276 -14.53 19.74 -9.15
C ILE A 276 -13.80 20.17 -7.89
N ASN A 277 -13.27 21.38 -7.90
CA ASN A 277 -12.78 22.04 -6.71
C ASN A 277 -13.96 22.61 -5.93
N ILE A 278 -14.07 22.21 -4.66
CA ILE A 278 -15.12 22.66 -3.77
C ILE A 278 -14.47 23.40 -2.62
N GLY A 279 -14.91 24.61 -2.40
CA GLY A 279 -14.37 25.48 -1.36
C GLY A 279 -15.43 26.33 -0.69
N LEU A 280 -15.02 26.92 0.41
CA LEU A 280 -15.68 28.04 1.01
C LEU A 280 -15.39 29.28 0.15
N ASN A 281 -16.30 30.23 0.13
CA ASN A 281 -16.21 31.43 -0.72
C ASN A 281 -14.85 32.18 -0.58
N SER A 282 -14.41 32.80 -1.68
CA SER A 282 -13.14 33.53 -1.82
C SER A 282 -12.90 34.67 -0.81
N GLN A 283 -13.93 35.09 -0.06
CA GLN A 283 -13.80 36.11 0.96
C GLN A 283 -13.54 35.57 2.37
N GLY A 284 -13.22 34.31 2.53
CA GLY A 284 -12.91 33.71 3.84
C GLY A 284 -14.09 33.62 4.80
N SER A 285 -15.26 34.08 4.42
CA SER A 285 -16.48 33.94 5.21
C SER A 285 -17.11 32.60 4.89
N VAL A 286 -17.17 31.73 5.90
CA VAL A 286 -18.00 30.54 5.87
C VAL A 286 -19.42 30.95 5.50
N TYR A 287 -19.94 30.55 4.33
CA TYR A 287 -21.37 30.65 4.06
C TYR A 287 -22.07 29.75 5.10
N LYS A 288 -22.48 30.37 6.19
CA LYS A 288 -23.39 29.74 7.13
C LYS A 288 -24.78 30.08 6.67
N ASP A 289 -25.61 29.06 6.47
CA ASP A 289 -27.03 29.31 6.38
C ASP A 289 -27.52 29.91 7.70
N ARG A 290 -28.75 30.40 7.72
CA ARG A 290 -29.36 30.97 8.93
C ARG A 290 -29.32 30.06 10.17
N TRP A 291 -28.98 28.81 10.01
CA TRP A 291 -28.84 27.79 11.05
C TRP A 291 -27.37 27.58 11.47
N GLY A 292 -26.45 28.35 10.91
CA GLY A 292 -25.01 28.21 11.22
C GLY A 292 -24.28 27.08 10.53
N GLN A 293 -24.90 26.38 9.57
CA GLN A 293 -24.30 25.28 8.84
C GLN A 293 -23.51 25.77 7.63
N ALA A 294 -22.36 25.15 7.38
CA ALA A 294 -21.51 25.49 6.24
C ALA A 294 -22.19 25.15 4.91
N VAL A 295 -22.14 26.11 3.99
CA VAL A 295 -22.57 25.94 2.59
C VAL A 295 -21.31 25.95 1.73
N TYR A 296 -21.20 24.97 0.84
CA TYR A 296 -20.07 24.81 -0.07
C TYR A 296 -20.49 25.20 -1.48
N LYS A 297 -19.54 25.71 -2.25
CA LYS A 297 -19.72 26.06 -3.65
C LYS A 297 -18.64 25.43 -4.52
N SER A 298 -18.93 25.28 -5.79
CA SER A 298 -17.93 24.93 -6.78
C SER A 298 -17.04 26.15 -7.04
N THR A 299 -15.73 25.99 -6.85
CA THR A 299 -14.77 27.09 -7.08
C THR A 299 -14.04 26.96 -8.40
N GLY A 300 -13.90 25.76 -8.92
CA GLY A 300 -13.23 25.45 -10.16
C GLY A 300 -13.39 23.97 -10.52
N ALA A 301 -12.76 23.55 -11.62
CA ALA A 301 -12.70 22.15 -12.03
C ALA A 301 -11.30 21.83 -12.58
N TYR A 302 -10.92 20.57 -12.55
CA TYR A 302 -9.66 20.11 -13.09
C TYR A 302 -9.84 18.83 -13.93
N PHE A 303 -8.97 18.69 -14.90
CA PHE A 303 -8.89 17.55 -15.80
C PHE A 303 -7.43 17.14 -15.87
N ASN A 304 -7.15 15.88 -15.53
CA ASN A 304 -5.81 15.33 -15.54
C ASN A 304 -5.73 14.20 -16.53
N LEU A 305 -4.64 14.16 -17.25
CA LEU A 305 -4.21 13.05 -18.07
C LEU A 305 -2.85 12.59 -17.53
N ASP A 306 -2.82 11.41 -16.97
CA ASP A 306 -1.61 10.76 -16.50
C ASP A 306 -1.18 9.72 -17.53
N GLU A 307 0.07 9.72 -17.90
CA GLU A 307 0.72 8.68 -18.67
C GLU A 307 1.87 8.13 -17.82
N ASP A 308 1.73 6.87 -17.41
CA ASP A 308 2.64 6.22 -16.48
C ASP A 308 3.35 5.08 -17.18
N ILE A 309 4.66 5.20 -17.36
CA ILE A 309 5.51 4.15 -17.93
C ILE A 309 6.35 3.55 -16.82
N ASP A 310 5.98 2.34 -16.40
CA ASP A 310 6.72 1.58 -15.41
C ASP A 310 7.57 0.51 -16.06
N GLN A 311 8.85 0.45 -15.68
CA GLN A 311 9.78 -0.60 -16.06
C GLN A 311 10.24 -1.32 -14.80
N ASN A 312 9.76 -2.53 -14.62
CA ASN A 312 10.12 -3.37 -13.47
C ASN A 312 11.17 -4.40 -13.87
N SER A 313 12.13 -4.62 -13.00
CA SER A 313 13.10 -5.70 -13.11
C SER A 313 13.27 -6.37 -11.76
N GLY A 314 13.43 -7.67 -11.76
CA GLY A 314 13.59 -8.41 -10.51
C GLY A 314 14.31 -9.72 -10.71
N GLY A 315 14.80 -10.26 -9.60
CA GLY A 315 15.42 -11.56 -9.62
C GLY A 315 15.70 -12.08 -8.22
N SER A 316 15.87 -13.37 -8.10
CA SER A 316 16.29 -13.99 -6.84
C SER A 316 17.23 -15.16 -7.07
N LEU A 317 18.16 -15.30 -6.14
CA LEU A 317 19.05 -16.49 -5.99
C LEU A 317 18.81 -17.08 -4.62
N ILE A 318 18.38 -18.34 -4.58
CA ILE A 318 18.19 -19.10 -3.35
C ILE A 318 19.08 -20.34 -3.41
N LEU A 319 19.91 -20.47 -2.38
CA LEU A 319 20.74 -21.63 -2.15
C LEU A 319 20.28 -22.28 -0.84
N ASP A 320 19.81 -23.52 -0.88
CA ASP A 320 19.46 -24.27 0.30
C ASP A 320 20.33 -25.52 0.44
N TYR A 321 20.83 -25.75 1.65
CA TYR A 321 21.60 -26.93 1.97
C TYR A 321 20.91 -27.76 3.05
N LYS A 322 20.51 -28.99 2.70
CA LYS A 322 19.84 -29.92 3.60
C LYS A 322 20.85 -30.56 4.58
N LEU A 323 20.62 -30.32 5.86
CA LEU A 323 21.31 -30.99 6.96
C LEU A 323 20.55 -32.27 7.32
N PRO A 324 21.17 -33.23 8.06
CA PRO A 324 20.46 -34.43 8.50
C PRO A 324 19.16 -34.18 9.27
N ASN A 325 19.11 -33.10 10.07
CA ASN A 325 17.96 -32.75 10.89
C ASN A 325 17.54 -31.25 10.72
N GLY A 326 17.86 -30.66 9.57
CA GLY A 326 17.57 -29.23 9.35
C GLY A 326 17.99 -28.75 7.97
N LYS A 327 18.13 -27.45 7.82
CA LYS A 327 18.61 -26.81 6.58
C LYS A 327 19.26 -25.46 6.85
N ILE A 328 20.10 -25.04 5.94
CA ILE A 328 20.63 -23.67 5.85
C ILE A 328 20.16 -23.08 4.53
N VAL A 329 19.64 -21.86 4.54
CA VAL A 329 19.15 -21.17 3.34
C VAL A 329 19.83 -19.82 3.24
N LEU A 330 20.49 -19.58 2.11
CA LEU A 330 20.96 -18.26 1.70
C LEU A 330 20.02 -17.76 0.61
N GLN A 331 19.38 -16.62 0.85
CA GLN A 331 18.48 -15.99 -0.13
C GLN A 331 18.92 -14.59 -0.43
N ASN A 332 18.88 -14.26 -1.72
CA ASN A 332 19.11 -12.91 -2.22
C ASN A 332 17.96 -12.57 -3.17
N MET A 333 17.36 -11.41 -3.02
CA MET A 333 16.33 -10.90 -3.90
C MET A 333 16.61 -9.46 -4.23
N TYR A 334 16.42 -9.12 -5.49
CA TYR A 334 16.37 -7.77 -6.02
C TYR A 334 15.03 -7.51 -6.68
N SER A 335 14.47 -6.33 -6.48
CA SER A 335 13.35 -5.82 -7.24
C SER A 335 13.53 -4.32 -7.46
N GLY A 336 13.44 -3.88 -8.70
CA GLY A 336 13.61 -2.48 -9.09
C GLY A 336 12.47 -2.04 -10.00
N ASN A 337 12.13 -0.76 -9.89
CA ASN A 337 11.17 -0.07 -10.73
C ASN A 337 11.79 1.25 -11.19
N ILE A 338 11.68 1.56 -12.47
CA ILE A 338 11.89 2.90 -13.02
C ILE A 338 10.55 3.36 -13.55
N SER A 339 10.06 4.47 -13.05
CA SER A 339 8.76 5.04 -13.37
C SER A 339 8.96 6.41 -14.03
N ASP A 340 8.38 6.58 -15.21
CA ASP A 340 8.35 7.83 -15.96
C ASP A 340 6.88 8.27 -16.10
N ASN A 341 6.49 9.20 -15.25
CA ASN A 341 5.11 9.65 -15.13
C ASN A 341 4.99 11.05 -15.71
N ASN A 342 4.18 11.17 -16.75
CA ASN A 342 3.80 12.44 -17.35
C ASN A 342 2.40 12.81 -16.90
N HIS A 343 2.29 13.93 -16.19
CA HIS A 343 1.02 14.46 -15.71
C HIS A 343 0.69 15.76 -16.43
N ASN A 344 -0.39 15.75 -17.19
CA ASN A 344 -0.93 16.96 -17.83
C ASN A 344 -2.21 17.36 -17.14
N GLN A 345 -2.25 18.57 -16.60
CA GLN A 345 -3.37 19.10 -15.85
C GLN A 345 -3.91 20.37 -16.50
N ILE A 346 -5.22 20.43 -16.63
CA ILE A 346 -5.97 21.65 -16.94
C ILE A 346 -6.84 21.94 -15.75
N ASN A 347 -6.67 23.12 -15.16
CA ASN A 347 -7.39 23.54 -13.99
C ASN A 347 -8.14 24.86 -14.30
N MET A 348 -9.46 24.78 -14.33
CA MET A 348 -10.31 25.98 -14.28
C MET A 348 -10.26 26.52 -12.86
N SER A 349 -9.25 27.34 -12.55
CA SER A 349 -8.89 27.73 -11.18
C SER A 349 -9.95 28.58 -10.50
N SER A 350 -10.80 29.26 -11.29
CA SER A 350 -11.92 30.02 -10.76
C SER A 350 -13.02 30.20 -11.81
N PHE A 351 -14.20 29.70 -11.53
CA PHE A 351 -15.39 29.96 -12.36
C PHE A 351 -15.83 31.44 -12.31
N GLU A 352 -15.61 32.09 -11.19
CA GLU A 352 -15.95 33.52 -11.03
C GLU A 352 -15.04 34.43 -11.85
N LEU A 353 -13.74 34.12 -11.85
CA LEU A 353 -12.74 34.96 -12.54
C LEU A 353 -12.52 34.50 -13.99
N ASN A 354 -13.14 33.39 -14.40
CA ASN A 354 -12.96 32.80 -15.72
C ASN A 354 -11.47 32.59 -16.06
N GLN A 355 -10.76 31.89 -15.15
CA GLN A 355 -9.33 31.60 -15.28
C GLN A 355 -9.09 30.11 -15.48
N MET A 356 -8.15 29.79 -16.34
CA MET A 356 -7.68 28.44 -16.59
C MET A 356 -6.17 28.38 -16.44
N ASN A 357 -5.68 27.42 -15.68
CA ASN A 357 -4.27 27.07 -15.57
C ASN A 357 -4.02 25.78 -16.32
N ILE A 358 -2.95 25.76 -17.07
CA ILE A 358 -2.44 24.57 -17.73
C ILE A 358 -1.11 24.25 -17.03
N ALA A 359 -0.99 23.04 -16.52
CA ALA A 359 0.23 22.56 -15.91
C ALA A 359 0.62 21.23 -16.53
N ALA A 360 1.91 21.00 -16.61
CA ALA A 360 2.46 19.71 -16.97
C ALA A 360 3.65 19.42 -16.09
N ASP A 361 3.71 18.22 -15.57
CA ASP A 361 4.87 17.73 -14.84
C ASP A 361 5.30 16.35 -15.35
N ARG A 362 6.58 16.09 -15.21
CA ARG A 362 7.19 14.79 -15.51
C ARG A 362 8.01 14.36 -14.32
N ASN A 363 7.66 13.20 -13.78
CA ASN A 363 8.33 12.57 -12.67
C ASN A 363 9.07 11.32 -13.15
N LEU A 364 10.39 11.36 -13.17
CA LEU A 364 11.23 10.21 -13.44
C LEU A 364 11.94 9.77 -12.16
N TYR A 365 11.50 8.66 -11.59
CA TYR A 365 12.08 8.14 -10.36
C TYR A 365 12.36 6.64 -10.42
N GLY A 366 13.35 6.22 -9.64
CA GLY A 366 13.68 4.82 -9.44
C GLY A 366 13.36 4.38 -8.01
N LYS A 367 12.96 3.13 -7.88
CA LYS A 367 12.84 2.43 -6.59
C LYS A 367 13.59 1.13 -6.67
N GLU A 368 14.35 0.82 -5.64
CA GLU A 368 15.09 -0.44 -5.53
C GLU A 368 14.87 -1.07 -4.16
N LEU A 369 14.79 -2.40 -4.17
CA LEU A 369 14.67 -3.22 -2.97
C LEU A 369 15.66 -4.39 -3.09
N TRP A 370 16.53 -4.52 -2.11
CA TRP A 370 17.48 -5.62 -1.96
C TRP A 370 17.22 -6.33 -0.64
N ILE A 371 17.20 -7.66 -0.68
CA ILE A 371 17.05 -8.50 0.51
C ILE A 371 18.10 -9.58 0.45
N ASN A 372 18.94 -9.62 1.48
CA ASN A 372 19.96 -10.64 1.64
C ASN A 372 19.74 -11.30 3.00
N ALA A 373 19.64 -12.63 3.05
CA ALA A 373 19.42 -13.32 4.30
C ALA A 373 20.08 -14.69 4.36
N LEU A 374 20.57 -15.01 5.53
CA LEU A 374 21.03 -16.33 5.93
C LEU A 374 20.11 -16.85 7.03
N GLN A 375 19.45 -17.96 6.75
CA GLN A 375 18.58 -18.65 7.70
C GLN A 375 19.12 -20.04 7.96
N ALA A 376 19.09 -20.47 9.20
CA ALA A 376 19.50 -21.80 9.59
C ALA A 376 18.47 -22.38 10.56
N GLU A 377 18.03 -23.60 10.30
CA GLU A 377 17.21 -24.38 11.23
C GLU A 377 17.81 -25.75 11.42
N ASN A 378 17.85 -26.22 12.66
CA ASN A 378 18.29 -27.58 12.96
C ASN A 378 17.65 -28.11 14.23
N SER A 379 17.45 -29.44 14.27
CA SER A 379 16.91 -30.11 15.45
C SER A 379 18.04 -30.91 16.13
N PHE A 380 18.28 -30.65 17.42
CA PHE A 380 19.21 -31.34 18.29
C PHE A 380 18.41 -32.20 19.25
N GLY A 381 18.23 -33.49 18.89
CA GLY A 381 17.25 -34.34 19.56
C GLY A 381 15.83 -33.77 19.41
N ASN A 382 15.19 -33.49 20.54
CA ASN A 382 13.84 -32.91 20.52
C ASN A 382 13.83 -31.34 20.48
N VAL A 383 14.98 -30.70 20.59
CA VAL A 383 15.08 -29.25 20.60
C VAL A 383 15.28 -28.74 19.19
N LYS A 384 14.36 -27.92 18.67
CA LYS A 384 14.53 -27.21 17.40
C LYS A 384 15.08 -25.82 17.67
N VAL A 385 16.11 -25.45 16.91
CA VAL A 385 16.73 -24.12 16.94
C VAL A 385 16.65 -23.53 15.55
N ASP A 386 16.25 -22.28 15.43
CA ASP A 386 16.30 -21.51 14.20
C ASP A 386 16.92 -20.13 14.44
N ALA A 387 17.69 -19.67 13.47
CA ALA A 387 18.37 -18.39 13.47
C ALA A 387 18.25 -17.73 12.11
N THR A 388 18.11 -16.41 12.12
CA THR A 388 18.04 -15.58 10.92
C THR A 388 18.95 -14.37 11.06
N LEU A 389 19.78 -14.13 10.03
CA LEU A 389 20.52 -12.89 9.86
C LEU A 389 20.10 -12.31 8.51
N SER A 390 19.71 -11.03 8.48
CA SER A 390 19.33 -10.41 7.22
C SER A 390 19.72 -8.93 7.15
N HIS A 391 19.93 -8.49 5.92
CA HIS A 391 20.08 -7.11 5.53
C HIS A 391 19.12 -6.81 4.41
N SER A 392 18.20 -5.87 4.65
CA SER A 392 17.29 -5.36 3.63
C SER A 392 17.63 -3.89 3.36
N TYR A 393 17.61 -3.52 2.11
CA TYR A 393 17.91 -2.17 1.65
C TYR A 393 16.83 -1.71 0.67
N THR A 394 16.38 -0.48 0.82
CA THR A 394 15.55 0.18 -0.18
C THR A 394 16.10 1.56 -0.48
N GLN A 395 15.97 1.95 -1.73
CA GLN A 395 16.26 3.30 -2.19
C GLN A 395 15.12 3.78 -3.09
N GLN A 396 14.74 5.03 -2.92
CA GLN A 396 13.92 5.76 -3.89
C GLN A 396 14.72 6.99 -4.28
N TYR A 397 14.83 7.27 -5.57
CA TYR A 397 15.62 8.39 -6.08
C TYR A 397 15.03 8.91 -7.38
N THR A 398 15.23 10.20 -7.64
CA THR A 398 14.99 10.76 -8.98
C THR A 398 16.20 10.48 -9.85
N THR A 399 15.97 9.97 -11.07
CA THR A 399 17.07 9.50 -11.93
C THR A 399 17.77 10.66 -12.63
N PHE A 400 19.09 10.74 -12.49
CA PHE A 400 19.92 11.77 -13.09
C PHE A 400 20.44 11.41 -14.49
N ASN A 401 20.52 10.11 -14.81
CA ASN A 401 21.33 9.62 -15.94
C ASN A 401 20.66 9.63 -17.31
N HIS A 402 19.38 9.95 -17.42
CA HIS A 402 18.66 9.93 -18.70
C HIS A 402 18.22 11.31 -19.21
N GLY A 403 18.85 12.39 -18.76
CA GLY A 403 18.57 13.74 -19.26
C GLY A 403 17.33 14.41 -18.69
N ALA A 404 16.42 13.66 -18.14
CA ALA A 404 15.20 14.10 -17.50
C ALA A 404 15.19 13.53 -16.07
N GLY A 405 15.93 14.11 -15.15
CA GLY A 405 15.74 13.84 -13.72
C GLY A 405 14.77 14.86 -13.22
N SER A 406 13.78 14.46 -12.42
CA SER A 406 13.06 15.41 -11.63
C SER A 406 11.60 15.65 -11.97
N ASN A 407 10.90 16.11 -10.98
CA ASN A 407 9.61 16.74 -11.10
C ASN A 407 9.79 18.09 -11.81
N THR A 408 9.54 18.16 -13.10
CA THR A 408 9.58 19.41 -13.86
C THR A 408 8.16 19.90 -14.04
N VAL A 409 7.83 21.03 -13.46
CA VAL A 409 6.48 21.62 -13.53
C VAL A 409 6.50 22.82 -14.45
N PHE A 410 5.61 22.81 -15.44
CA PHE A 410 5.26 23.98 -16.22
C PHE A 410 3.85 24.42 -15.85
N SER A 411 3.67 25.71 -15.62
CA SER A 411 2.35 26.29 -15.35
C SER A 411 2.15 27.57 -16.16
N ALA A 412 1.02 27.66 -16.84
CA ALA A 412 0.60 28.87 -17.55
C ALA A 412 -0.87 29.20 -17.24
N THR A 413 -1.19 30.49 -17.05
CA THR A 413 -2.55 30.93 -16.78
C THR A 413 -3.12 31.66 -17.98
N THR A 414 -4.27 31.23 -18.48
CA THR A 414 -5.01 31.89 -19.56
C THR A 414 -6.21 32.64 -18.96
N PRO A 415 -6.31 33.95 -19.08
CA PRO A 415 -7.50 34.68 -18.64
C PRO A 415 -8.64 34.53 -19.66
N ARG A 416 -9.83 34.31 -19.18
CA ARG A 416 -11.09 34.25 -19.94
C ARG A 416 -11.15 33.25 -21.09
N PRO A 417 -10.76 32.00 -20.89
CA PRO A 417 -10.74 30.95 -21.94
C PRO A 417 -12.14 30.45 -22.33
N TYR A 418 -13.17 30.72 -21.52
CA TYR A 418 -14.55 30.29 -21.71
C TYR A 418 -15.55 31.40 -21.36
N PRO A 419 -16.83 31.32 -21.79
CA PRO A 419 -17.86 32.33 -21.42
C PRO A 419 -18.07 32.38 -19.91
N LEU A 420 -18.37 33.54 -19.38
CA LEU A 420 -18.74 33.73 -17.96
C LEU A 420 -19.92 32.81 -17.61
N VAL A 421 -19.77 32.05 -16.57
CA VAL A 421 -20.80 31.14 -16.07
C VAL A 421 -21.86 31.93 -15.30
N SER A 422 -23.12 31.77 -15.67
CA SER A 422 -24.23 32.56 -15.07
C SER A 422 -24.49 32.24 -13.60
N ASN A 423 -24.12 31.04 -13.14
CA ASN A 423 -24.24 30.60 -11.74
C ASN A 423 -23.02 29.80 -11.31
N PRO A 424 -21.86 30.46 -11.05
CA PRO A 424 -20.60 29.79 -10.76
C PRO A 424 -20.61 28.97 -9.46
N ASP A 425 -21.50 29.29 -8.52
CA ASP A 425 -21.53 28.66 -7.20
C ASP A 425 -22.08 27.21 -7.21
N ASN A 426 -22.83 26.85 -8.25
CA ASN A 426 -23.56 25.57 -8.30
C ASN A 426 -23.23 24.73 -9.56
N ILE A 427 -22.02 24.78 -10.05
CA ILE A 427 -21.59 23.98 -11.20
C ILE A 427 -21.36 22.54 -10.75
N SER A 428 -22.04 21.61 -11.38
CA SER A 428 -21.78 20.18 -11.22
C SER A 428 -20.54 19.75 -12.00
N LEU A 429 -19.99 18.56 -11.71
CA LEU A 429 -18.88 18.01 -12.51
C LEU A 429 -19.28 17.87 -13.99
N THR A 430 -20.51 17.44 -14.27
CA THR A 430 -21.02 17.31 -15.65
C THR A 430 -21.10 18.67 -16.35
N ASP A 431 -21.52 19.74 -15.65
CA ASP A 431 -21.57 21.10 -16.21
C ASP A 431 -20.16 21.62 -16.51
N ALA A 432 -19.22 21.42 -15.58
CA ALA A 432 -17.82 21.83 -15.76
C ALA A 432 -17.19 21.15 -16.98
N MET A 433 -17.53 19.90 -17.20
CA MET A 433 -17.08 19.11 -18.34
C MET A 433 -17.68 19.63 -19.64
N GLY A 434 -18.96 19.95 -19.65
CA GLY A 434 -19.62 20.61 -20.78
C GLY A 434 -19.01 21.98 -21.10
N ILE A 435 -18.56 22.74 -20.11
CA ILE A 435 -17.83 24.00 -20.32
C ILE A 435 -16.49 23.71 -20.98
N PHE A 436 -15.75 22.72 -20.49
CA PHE A 436 -14.45 22.33 -21.00
C PHE A 436 -14.52 21.87 -22.47
N ASP A 437 -15.52 21.06 -22.84
CA ASP A 437 -15.74 20.56 -24.19
C ASP A 437 -15.95 21.69 -25.23
N ASN A 438 -16.41 22.82 -24.78
CA ASN A 438 -16.66 23.99 -25.64
C ASN A 438 -15.47 24.95 -25.75
N ILE A 439 -14.35 24.70 -25.05
CA ILE A 439 -13.14 25.51 -25.16
C ILE A 439 -12.39 25.09 -26.45
N ASP A 440 -12.26 26.03 -27.39
CA ASP A 440 -11.46 25.82 -28.61
C ASP A 440 -9.97 26.12 -28.31
N PRO A 441 -9.09 25.11 -28.21
CA PRO A 441 -7.66 25.32 -27.96
C PRO A 441 -6.92 25.89 -29.13
N SER A 442 -7.49 25.84 -30.34
CA SER A 442 -6.87 26.43 -31.56
C SER A 442 -7.13 27.97 -31.66
N ASN A 443 -8.04 28.49 -30.83
CA ASN A 443 -8.26 29.92 -30.76
C ASN A 443 -7.10 30.62 -30.03
N PRO A 444 -6.31 31.49 -30.71
CA PRO A 444 -5.21 32.18 -30.06
C PRO A 444 -5.61 32.93 -28.78
N ALA A 445 -6.84 33.46 -28.69
CA ALA A 445 -7.33 34.14 -27.54
C ALA A 445 -7.47 33.23 -26.32
N ASN A 446 -7.68 31.94 -26.55
CA ASN A 446 -7.74 30.92 -25.49
C ASN A 446 -6.38 30.36 -25.07
N ALA A 447 -5.38 30.49 -25.97
CA ALA A 447 -4.06 29.88 -25.82
C ALA A 447 -2.93 30.89 -25.54
N THR A 448 -3.16 32.18 -25.73
CA THR A 448 -2.15 33.25 -25.63
C THR A 448 -2.08 33.92 -24.27
N GLY A 449 -2.71 33.35 -23.26
CA GLY A 449 -2.67 33.90 -21.91
C GLY A 449 -1.48 33.39 -21.11
N GLY A 450 -0.79 34.29 -20.47
CA GLY A 450 0.09 34.05 -19.33
C GLY A 450 1.44 33.40 -19.67
N ALA A 451 2.49 34.10 -19.36
CA ALA A 451 3.83 33.53 -19.26
C ALA A 451 3.83 32.38 -18.29
N GLY A 452 4.48 31.27 -18.66
CA GLY A 452 4.85 30.23 -17.72
C GLY A 452 5.56 30.91 -16.54
N GLN A 453 5.01 30.74 -15.34
CA GLN A 453 5.53 31.52 -14.20
C GLN A 453 6.77 30.88 -13.57
N TRP A 454 6.84 29.55 -13.59
CA TRP A 454 7.92 28.82 -12.92
C TRP A 454 8.25 27.49 -13.62
N ILE A 455 9.52 27.16 -13.64
CA ILE A 455 10.01 25.80 -13.86
C ILE A 455 10.72 25.40 -12.59
N SER A 456 10.27 24.34 -11.94
CA SER A 456 10.97 23.75 -10.81
C SER A 456 11.50 22.38 -11.17
N THR A 457 12.62 22.04 -10.57
CA THR A 457 13.29 20.75 -10.75
C THR A 457 13.71 20.24 -9.38
N ASN A 458 13.21 19.08 -8.97
CA ASN A 458 13.49 18.49 -7.68
C ASN A 458 14.33 17.23 -7.87
N TYR A 459 15.39 17.09 -7.06
CA TYR A 459 16.16 15.86 -6.92
C TYR A 459 15.94 15.31 -5.54
N SER A 460 15.40 14.12 -5.44
CA SER A 460 15.19 13.46 -4.16
C SER A 460 15.93 12.13 -4.08
N SER A 461 16.42 11.83 -2.89
CA SER A 461 17.02 10.54 -2.59
C SER A 461 16.59 10.13 -1.19
N PHE A 462 15.89 9.04 -1.10
CA PHE A 462 15.56 8.38 0.17
C PHE A 462 16.20 7.01 0.20
N SER A 463 16.87 6.67 1.29
CA SER A 463 17.44 5.34 1.50
C SER A 463 17.13 4.80 2.89
N GLN A 464 16.98 3.47 2.96
CA GLN A 464 16.78 2.77 4.22
C GLN A 464 17.56 1.45 4.23
N HIS A 465 18.35 1.23 5.29
CA HIS A 465 18.98 -0.04 5.61
C HIS A 465 18.33 -0.65 6.85
N LEU A 466 18.02 -1.94 6.79
CA LEU A 466 17.46 -2.71 7.89
C LEU A 466 18.33 -3.94 8.13
N TYR A 467 19.00 -4.00 9.26
CA TYR A 467 19.80 -5.13 9.72
C TYR A 467 19.02 -5.87 10.79
N ASN A 468 18.80 -7.18 10.60
CA ASN A 468 18.01 -8.00 11.51
C ASN A 468 18.79 -9.26 11.93
N ALA A 469 18.71 -9.56 13.22
CA ALA A 469 19.18 -10.80 13.82
C ALA A 469 18.06 -11.37 14.70
N ALA A 470 17.69 -12.63 14.45
CA ALA A 470 16.67 -13.33 15.24
C ALA A 470 17.12 -14.75 15.58
N PHE A 471 16.68 -15.22 16.73
CA PHE A 471 17.00 -16.54 17.24
C PHE A 471 15.81 -17.11 18.01
N ASN A 472 15.46 -18.37 17.76
CA ASN A 472 14.35 -19.04 18.40
C ASN A 472 14.74 -20.48 18.81
N VAL A 473 14.18 -20.92 19.94
CA VAL A 473 14.30 -22.29 20.44
C VAL A 473 12.91 -22.84 20.70
N SER A 474 12.64 -24.04 20.22
CA SER A 474 11.37 -24.74 20.43
C SER A 474 11.63 -26.11 21.08
N VAL A 475 10.90 -26.39 22.15
CA VAL A 475 11.03 -27.62 22.93
C VAL A 475 9.66 -28.29 23.06
N PRO A 476 9.43 -29.42 22.35
CA PRO A 476 8.22 -30.19 22.53
C PRO A 476 8.31 -31.04 23.81
N VAL A 477 7.22 -31.09 24.57
CA VAL A 477 7.07 -31.85 25.82
C VAL A 477 5.76 -32.62 25.78
N THR A 478 5.83 -33.93 26.02
CA THR A 478 4.65 -34.80 26.16
C THR A 478 4.42 -35.06 27.64
N PHE A 479 3.32 -34.57 28.21
CA PHE A 479 2.96 -34.78 29.61
C PHE A 479 2.22 -36.11 29.79
N SER A 480 1.35 -36.45 28.86
CA SER A 480 0.62 -37.68 28.76
C SER A 480 0.21 -37.96 27.31
N ASN A 481 -0.42 -39.11 27.04
CA ASN A 481 -0.96 -39.35 25.70
C ASN A 481 -1.98 -38.30 25.27
N ASP A 482 -2.70 -37.71 26.21
CA ASP A 482 -3.75 -36.74 25.95
C ASP A 482 -3.27 -35.28 26.03
N ILE A 483 -2.07 -35.01 26.54
CA ILE A 483 -1.57 -33.64 26.73
C ILE A 483 -0.12 -33.57 26.26
N SER A 484 0.08 -32.74 25.27
CA SER A 484 1.42 -32.33 24.80
C SER A 484 1.52 -30.82 24.70
N ALA A 485 2.73 -30.28 24.76
CA ALA A 485 2.97 -28.86 24.53
C ALA A 485 4.28 -28.64 23.76
N THR A 486 4.35 -27.55 23.03
CA THR A 486 5.59 -27.02 22.51
C THR A 486 5.85 -25.66 23.13
N PHE A 487 6.91 -25.52 23.88
CA PHE A 487 7.36 -24.24 24.41
C PHE A 487 8.34 -23.60 23.42
N LYS A 488 8.10 -22.34 23.10
CA LYS A 488 8.94 -21.57 22.20
C LYS A 488 9.38 -20.28 22.88
N ALA A 489 10.67 -19.99 22.81
CA ALA A 489 11.25 -18.74 23.29
C ALA A 489 12.23 -18.22 22.25
N GLY A 490 12.36 -16.90 22.15
CA GLY A 490 13.29 -16.30 21.22
C GLY A 490 13.50 -14.82 21.44
N GLY A 491 14.39 -14.27 20.64
CA GLY A 491 14.74 -12.86 20.63
C GLY A 491 15.00 -12.34 19.22
N LYS A 492 14.81 -11.04 19.05
CA LYS A 492 15.02 -10.34 17.79
C LYS A 492 15.65 -8.98 18.06
N TYR A 493 16.60 -8.60 17.22
CA TYR A 493 17.18 -7.28 17.19
C TYR A 493 17.14 -6.73 15.76
N ILE A 494 16.65 -5.52 15.60
CA ILE A 494 16.65 -4.79 14.32
C ILE A 494 17.30 -3.43 14.53
N ARG A 495 18.20 -3.08 13.62
CA ARG A 495 18.70 -1.71 13.47
C ARG A 495 18.33 -1.19 12.09
N THR A 496 17.60 -0.08 12.07
CA THR A 496 17.22 0.60 10.83
C THR A 496 17.90 1.97 10.79
N THR A 497 18.48 2.32 9.66
CA THR A 497 18.99 3.67 9.38
C THR A 497 18.28 4.22 8.15
N ARG A 498 17.99 5.52 8.16
CA ARG A 498 17.29 6.22 7.09
C ARG A 498 17.93 7.55 6.81
N GLU A 499 17.91 7.93 5.55
CA GLU A 499 18.37 9.23 5.10
C GLU A 499 17.45 9.73 3.98
N ASN A 500 17.07 10.98 4.04
CA ASN A 500 16.31 11.66 3.01
C ASN A 500 16.99 12.97 2.66
N ASN A 501 17.21 13.19 1.37
CA ASN A 501 17.80 14.41 0.84
C ASN A 501 16.92 14.91 -0.32
N LEU A 502 16.61 16.19 -0.33
CA LEU A 502 15.81 16.85 -1.36
C LEU A 502 16.48 18.15 -1.77
N ASP A 503 16.88 18.23 -3.04
CA ASP A 503 17.35 19.45 -3.66
C ASP A 503 16.29 19.97 -4.64
N GLU A 504 15.81 21.19 -4.45
CA GLU A 504 14.86 21.85 -5.34
C GLU A 504 15.49 23.07 -5.99
N TYR A 505 15.33 23.18 -7.29
CA TYR A 505 15.79 24.31 -8.09
C TYR A 505 14.59 24.95 -8.79
N ARG A 506 14.46 26.27 -8.67
CA ARG A 506 13.38 27.03 -9.30
C ARG A 506 13.96 28.10 -10.22
N ALA A 507 13.44 28.19 -11.45
CA ALA A 507 13.76 29.25 -12.40
C ALA A 507 12.48 29.97 -12.83
N LYS A 508 12.52 31.30 -12.90
CA LYS A 508 11.45 32.10 -13.51
C LYS A 508 11.61 32.12 -15.01
N THR A 509 10.56 31.77 -15.72
CA THR A 509 10.58 31.77 -17.19
C THR A 509 10.70 33.18 -17.79
N SER A 510 10.34 34.22 -17.05
CA SER A 510 10.36 35.61 -17.56
C SER A 510 11.73 36.28 -17.51
N ASP A 511 12.54 36.02 -16.47
CA ASP A 511 13.74 36.79 -16.21
C ASP A 511 15.03 36.00 -16.47
N ASP A 512 15.01 34.69 -16.23
CA ASP A 512 16.19 33.84 -16.29
C ASP A 512 16.41 33.19 -17.66
N ILE A 513 15.33 32.87 -18.40
CA ILE A 513 15.40 32.31 -19.75
C ILE A 513 15.64 33.39 -20.77
N TYR A 514 15.14 34.60 -20.51
CA TYR A 514 15.11 35.70 -21.47
C TYR A 514 16.49 36.24 -21.90
N GLY A 515 17.45 36.28 -21.04
CA GLY A 515 18.82 36.76 -21.36
C GLY A 515 19.75 35.68 -21.87
N ASN A 516 19.30 34.41 -21.97
CA ASN A 516 20.15 33.32 -22.38
C ASN A 516 20.23 33.20 -23.93
N PRO A 517 21.43 33.39 -24.55
CA PRO A 517 21.59 33.27 -25.98
C PRO A 517 21.24 31.91 -26.57
N ASP A 518 21.27 30.86 -25.72
CA ASP A 518 20.96 29.48 -26.11
C ASP A 518 19.47 29.16 -26.04
N ALA A 519 18.62 30.03 -25.47
CA ALA A 519 17.18 29.78 -25.36
C ALA A 519 16.51 29.45 -26.69
N ASN A 520 16.92 30.11 -27.79
CA ASN A 520 16.44 29.84 -29.15
C ASN A 520 16.88 28.47 -29.68
N HIS A 521 17.97 27.90 -29.17
CA HIS A 521 18.43 26.57 -29.54
C HIS A 521 17.51 25.46 -29.00
N TYR A 522 16.99 25.67 -27.81
CA TYR A 522 16.11 24.68 -27.13
C TYR A 522 14.63 24.77 -27.53
N PHE A 523 14.21 25.93 -28.08
CA PHE A 523 12.88 26.13 -28.65
C PHE A 523 12.97 26.60 -30.13
N PRO A 524 13.30 25.69 -31.06
CA PRO A 524 13.42 26.05 -32.47
C PRO A 524 12.12 26.68 -32.98
N GLY A 525 12.22 27.85 -33.61
CA GLY A 525 11.09 28.57 -34.18
C GLY A 525 10.35 29.49 -33.19
N VAL A 526 10.77 29.53 -31.92
CA VAL A 526 10.21 30.46 -30.89
C VAL A 526 11.21 31.59 -30.67
N THR A 527 10.86 32.81 -30.98
CA THR A 527 11.67 34.00 -30.65
C THR A 527 11.19 34.57 -29.35
N LEU A 528 11.93 34.37 -28.29
CA LEU A 528 11.64 34.97 -26.98
C LEU A 528 12.18 36.40 -26.90
N SER A 529 11.41 37.31 -26.33
CA SER A 529 11.79 38.73 -26.15
C SER A 529 11.17 39.25 -24.85
N PRO A 530 11.59 40.41 -24.30
CA PRO A 530 10.97 41.00 -23.13
C PRO A 530 9.46 41.20 -23.27
N SER A 531 9.02 41.36 -24.51
CA SER A 531 7.60 41.53 -24.83
C SER A 531 6.89 40.26 -25.27
N ARG A 532 7.62 39.15 -25.40
CA ARG A 532 7.10 37.83 -25.81
C ARG A 532 7.68 36.74 -24.93
N LEU A 533 6.91 36.40 -23.94
CA LEU A 533 7.22 35.25 -23.08
C LEU A 533 6.85 33.94 -23.78
N LEU A 534 7.27 32.79 -23.19
CA LEU A 534 6.89 31.47 -23.67
C LEU A 534 5.37 31.27 -23.49
N HIS A 535 4.65 31.01 -24.57
CA HIS A 535 3.23 30.72 -24.58
C HIS A 535 2.97 29.22 -24.65
N PHE A 536 1.79 28.77 -24.16
CA PHE A 536 1.39 27.37 -24.30
C PHE A 536 1.46 26.87 -25.75
N THR A 537 1.09 27.68 -26.71
CA THR A 537 1.16 27.34 -28.14
C THR A 537 2.57 27.04 -28.64
N ASP A 538 3.60 27.54 -27.98
CA ASP A 538 5.00 27.31 -28.36
C ASP A 538 5.46 25.89 -27.95
N VAL A 539 4.77 25.29 -27.00
CA VAL A 539 5.10 24.02 -26.38
C VAL A 539 4.01 22.97 -26.53
N GLN A 540 2.89 23.34 -27.15
CA GLN A 540 1.74 22.47 -27.38
C GLN A 540 2.14 21.28 -28.27
N ASN A 541 1.67 20.09 -27.91
CA ASN A 541 1.76 18.92 -28.77
C ASN A 541 0.79 19.06 -29.94
N THR A 542 1.29 19.43 -31.11
CA THR A 542 0.51 19.59 -32.37
C THR A 542 0.26 18.27 -33.09
N ASP A 543 1.04 17.23 -32.78
CA ASP A 543 0.96 15.90 -33.39
C ASP A 543 0.04 14.93 -32.66
N PHE A 544 -0.73 15.45 -31.71
CA PHE A 544 -1.67 14.69 -30.95
C PHE A 544 -2.70 13.98 -31.85
N LYS A 545 -2.53 12.68 -32.05
CA LYS A 545 -3.36 11.91 -32.96
C LYS A 545 -4.76 11.74 -32.37
N LYS A 546 -5.76 12.14 -33.16
CA LYS A 546 -7.18 11.94 -32.89
C LYS A 546 -7.43 10.46 -32.54
N GLY A 547 -7.95 10.15 -31.36
CA GLY A 547 -8.35 8.80 -30.96
C GLY A 547 -7.33 8.01 -30.16
N GLN A 548 -6.21 8.60 -29.75
CA GLN A 548 -5.22 7.92 -28.91
C GLN A 548 -5.58 7.92 -27.41
N TYR A 549 -6.45 8.81 -26.96
CA TYR A 549 -6.82 8.96 -25.56
C TYR A 549 -8.33 9.00 -25.37
N TYR A 550 -8.85 8.09 -24.57
CA TYR A 550 -10.27 7.83 -24.44
C TYR A 550 -10.85 8.32 -23.11
N LEU A 551 -11.21 9.57 -23.01
CA LEU A 551 -12.40 9.91 -22.23
C LEU A 551 -13.69 9.62 -23.03
N ASN A 552 -13.61 8.82 -24.09
CA ASN A 552 -14.58 8.68 -25.19
C ASN A 552 -15.90 7.99 -24.82
N SER A 553 -16.04 7.26 -23.74
CA SER A 553 -17.36 6.71 -23.40
C SER A 553 -18.23 7.66 -22.57
N PHE A 554 -17.63 8.71 -22.02
CA PHE A 554 -18.33 9.74 -21.25
C PHE A 554 -18.28 11.10 -21.90
N TYR A 555 -17.23 11.36 -22.67
CA TYR A 555 -16.98 12.65 -23.31
C TYR A 555 -16.67 12.43 -24.77
N ASP A 556 -17.69 12.59 -25.61
CA ASP A 556 -17.51 12.83 -27.01
C ASP A 556 -16.84 14.20 -27.15
N PHE A 557 -15.49 14.23 -27.02
CA PHE A 557 -14.68 15.38 -27.39
C PHE A 557 -14.86 15.58 -28.89
N LYS A 558 -15.92 16.25 -29.25
CA LYS A 558 -16.52 16.37 -30.57
C LYS A 558 -15.58 16.77 -31.68
N ASN A 559 -14.37 17.25 -31.37
CA ASN A 559 -13.44 17.78 -32.38
C ASN A 559 -11.97 17.43 -32.15
N GLY A 560 -11.70 16.28 -31.62
CA GLY A 560 -10.39 15.70 -31.81
C GLY A 560 -9.31 15.96 -30.79
N GLY A 561 -9.37 15.21 -29.74
CA GLY A 561 -8.20 14.91 -28.95
C GLY A 561 -7.85 16.01 -27.95
N TYR A 562 -7.19 15.60 -26.91
CA TYR A 562 -6.57 16.42 -25.90
C TYR A 562 -5.53 17.36 -26.55
N ARG A 563 -5.95 18.49 -27.06
CA ARG A 563 -5.07 19.50 -27.69
C ARG A 563 -4.30 20.33 -26.65
N TRP A 564 -4.45 19.99 -25.36
CA TRP A 564 -3.85 20.71 -24.24
C TRP A 564 -2.64 19.97 -23.64
N ALA A 565 -2.15 18.91 -24.28
CA ALA A 565 -0.94 18.25 -23.86
C ALA A 565 0.31 19.02 -24.35
N ILE A 566 1.36 18.96 -23.53
CA ILE A 566 2.67 19.53 -23.88
C ILE A 566 3.47 18.52 -24.69
N ASP A 567 4.22 19.00 -25.67
CA ASP A 567 5.13 18.20 -26.47
C ASP A 567 6.31 17.71 -25.60
N GLU A 568 6.35 16.39 -25.35
CA GLU A 568 7.38 15.77 -24.53
C GLU A 568 8.80 16.07 -25.02
N SER A 569 9.02 16.15 -26.32
CA SER A 569 10.33 16.49 -26.87
C SER A 569 10.85 17.86 -26.44
N LYS A 570 9.96 18.72 -25.96
CA LYS A 570 10.27 20.05 -25.46
C LYS A 570 10.58 20.07 -23.96
N TYR A 571 10.22 19.02 -23.21
CA TYR A 571 10.65 18.87 -21.83
C TYR A 571 12.19 18.82 -21.71
N ASP A 572 12.85 18.10 -22.61
CA ASP A 572 14.31 18.03 -22.64
C ASP A 572 14.96 19.39 -22.90
N GLY A 573 14.33 20.21 -23.74
CA GLY A 573 14.74 21.59 -23.98
C GLY A 573 14.61 22.43 -22.71
N TRP A 574 13.52 22.29 -21.98
CA TRP A 574 13.29 23.04 -20.75
C TRP A 574 14.23 22.64 -19.63
N LEU A 575 14.48 21.36 -19.47
CA LEU A 575 15.46 20.87 -18.50
C LEU A 575 16.85 21.42 -18.78
N LYS A 576 17.25 21.47 -20.06
CA LYS A 576 18.53 22.05 -20.46
C LYS A 576 18.56 23.55 -20.21
N LEU A 577 17.47 24.26 -20.49
CA LEU A 577 17.35 25.68 -20.17
C LEU A 577 17.36 25.97 -18.66
N SER A 578 16.64 25.20 -17.87
CA SER A 578 16.67 25.32 -16.42
C SER A 578 18.09 25.09 -15.88
N ARG A 579 18.84 24.15 -16.46
CA ARG A 579 20.25 23.90 -16.12
C ARG A 579 21.22 25.01 -16.55
N LEU A 580 20.95 25.68 -17.66
CA LEU A 580 21.79 26.79 -18.15
C LEU A 580 21.49 28.11 -17.42
N GLY A 581 20.24 28.32 -17.04
CA GLY A 581 19.82 29.42 -16.17
C GLY A 581 20.35 29.31 -14.74
N TRP A 582 20.88 28.18 -14.35
CA TRP A 582 21.35 27.88 -13.01
C TRP A 582 22.52 28.72 -12.52
N ALA A 583 23.23 29.43 -13.35
CA ALA A 583 24.11 30.49 -12.86
C ALA A 583 23.34 31.56 -12.05
N ASN A 584 22.01 31.64 -12.23
CA ASN A 584 21.09 32.52 -11.52
C ASN A 584 19.93 31.80 -10.83
N ALA A 585 19.76 30.47 -11.01
CA ALA A 585 18.78 29.69 -10.27
C ALA A 585 19.27 29.53 -8.82
N THR A 586 18.63 30.17 -7.92
CA THR A 586 18.83 29.91 -6.50
C THR A 586 18.27 28.53 -6.18
N GLU A 587 19.09 27.68 -5.59
CA GLU A 587 18.61 26.56 -4.79
C GLU A 587 17.46 27.11 -3.94
N ALA A 588 16.27 26.51 -4.08
CA ALA A 588 15.14 27.00 -3.32
C ALA A 588 15.55 26.90 -1.85
N ALA A 589 15.55 28.04 -1.16
CA ALA A 589 15.98 28.14 0.23
C ALA A 589 15.22 27.17 1.16
N ASP A 590 14.22 26.49 0.61
CA ASP A 590 13.31 25.59 1.29
C ASP A 590 13.66 24.11 1.07
N SER A 591 14.58 23.75 0.15
CA SER A 591 14.88 22.32 -0.16
C SER A 591 15.48 21.60 1.05
N TRP A 592 16.45 22.22 1.71
CA TRP A 592 17.18 21.65 2.86
C TRP A 592 16.29 21.34 4.08
N GLN A 593 15.09 21.97 4.23
CA GLN A 593 14.18 21.65 5.33
C GLN A 593 13.54 20.26 5.19
N ASN A 594 13.63 19.66 4.03
CA ASN A 594 13.21 18.29 3.77
C ASN A 594 14.31 17.26 3.98
N ASP A 595 15.55 17.71 4.29
CA ASP A 595 16.65 16.83 4.62
C ASP A 595 16.53 16.34 6.06
N TRP A 596 16.58 15.03 6.22
CA TRP A 596 16.56 14.41 7.53
C TRP A 596 17.28 13.07 7.52
N SER A 597 17.77 12.68 8.67
CA SER A 597 18.32 11.35 8.89
C SER A 597 17.81 10.78 10.21
N GLY A 598 17.80 9.46 10.32
CA GLY A 598 17.36 8.81 11.54
C GLY A 598 17.83 7.37 11.67
N ALA A 599 17.83 6.92 12.89
CA ALA A 599 18.10 5.55 13.26
C ALA A 599 17.06 5.04 14.25
N GLU A 600 16.66 3.80 14.05
CA GLU A 600 15.77 3.09 14.96
C GLU A 600 16.45 1.80 15.42
N GLN A 601 16.31 1.48 16.69
CA GLN A 601 16.77 0.23 17.28
C GLN A 601 15.56 -0.45 17.91
N PHE A 602 15.35 -1.70 17.52
CA PHE A 602 14.26 -2.52 18.01
C PHE A 602 14.84 -3.79 18.63
N SER A 603 14.46 -4.06 19.85
CA SER A 603 14.82 -5.30 20.57
C SER A 603 13.56 -5.95 21.09
N ALA A 604 13.44 -7.25 20.89
CA ALA A 604 12.30 -8.00 21.35
C ALA A 604 12.69 -9.35 21.92
N GLY A 605 11.91 -9.82 22.89
CA GLY A 605 11.98 -11.16 23.44
C GLY A 605 10.58 -11.70 23.73
N TYR A 606 10.38 -13.01 23.57
CA TYR A 606 9.09 -13.61 23.79
C TYR A 606 9.20 -15.00 24.43
N LEU A 607 8.11 -15.39 25.06
CA LEU A 607 7.86 -16.75 25.55
C LEU A 607 6.43 -17.14 25.20
N MET A 608 6.26 -18.31 24.60
CA MET A 608 4.95 -18.87 24.29
C MET A 608 4.90 -20.39 24.47
N GLY A 609 3.69 -20.90 24.68
CA GLY A 609 3.39 -22.32 24.70
C GLY A 609 2.24 -22.66 23.77
N THR A 610 2.39 -23.72 22.99
CA THR A 610 1.31 -24.34 22.23
C THR A 610 0.92 -25.63 22.91
N PHE A 611 -0.26 -25.71 23.47
CA PHE A 611 -0.78 -26.84 24.22
C PHE A 611 -1.81 -27.61 23.40
N ASN A 612 -1.63 -28.91 23.24
CA ASN A 612 -2.60 -29.79 22.58
C ASN A 612 -3.24 -30.68 23.64
N VAL A 613 -4.57 -30.67 23.71
CA VAL A 613 -5.37 -31.47 24.62
C VAL A 613 -6.24 -32.44 23.80
N GLY A 614 -5.89 -33.70 23.82
CA GLY A 614 -6.40 -34.69 22.88
C GLY A 614 -6.14 -34.28 21.43
N GLN A 615 -7.02 -34.68 20.53
CA GLN A 615 -6.97 -34.28 19.11
C GLN A 615 -7.83 -33.06 18.80
N LYS A 616 -8.56 -32.55 19.79
CA LYS A 616 -9.61 -31.55 19.58
C LYS A 616 -9.23 -30.14 19.92
N LEU A 617 -8.43 -29.93 20.97
CA LEU A 617 -8.16 -28.58 21.47
C LEU A 617 -6.68 -28.25 21.36
N THR A 618 -6.37 -27.19 20.65
CA THR A 618 -5.06 -26.54 20.63
C THR A 618 -5.19 -25.15 21.22
N VAL A 619 -4.35 -24.81 22.20
CA VAL A 619 -4.30 -23.47 22.80
C VAL A 619 -2.89 -22.92 22.67
N ILE A 620 -2.75 -21.73 22.13
CA ILE A 620 -1.50 -20.97 22.07
C ILE A 620 -1.62 -19.81 23.04
N GLY A 621 -0.63 -19.64 23.91
CA GLY A 621 -0.61 -18.49 24.81
C GLY A 621 0.80 -18.05 25.10
N GLY A 622 0.99 -16.75 25.32
CA GLY A 622 2.30 -16.20 25.62
C GLY A 622 2.30 -14.68 25.67
N ALA A 623 3.50 -14.14 25.78
CA ALA A 623 3.72 -12.70 25.78
C ALA A 623 5.03 -12.34 25.08
N ARG A 624 5.04 -11.17 24.47
CA ARG A 624 6.19 -10.56 23.83
C ARG A 624 6.50 -9.21 24.49
N PHE A 625 7.76 -8.98 24.79
CA PHE A 625 8.29 -7.68 25.21
C PHE A 625 9.01 -7.05 24.03
N GLU A 626 8.76 -5.75 23.79
CA GLU A 626 9.44 -4.95 22.78
C GLU A 626 9.97 -3.66 23.39
N SER A 627 11.24 -3.36 23.08
CA SER A 627 11.90 -2.08 23.36
C SER A 627 12.27 -1.43 22.02
N TYR A 628 11.86 -0.20 21.83
CA TYR A 628 12.07 0.56 20.60
C TYR A 628 12.65 1.91 20.95
N ASN A 629 13.83 2.20 20.38
CA ASN A 629 14.50 3.50 20.48
C ASN A 629 14.57 4.14 19.10
N MET A 630 14.30 5.43 19.02
CA MET A 630 14.41 6.22 17.79
C MET A 630 15.23 7.47 18.02
N ILE A 631 16.11 7.78 17.06
CA ILE A 631 16.90 9.00 17.02
C ILE A 631 16.70 9.61 15.64
N TYR A 632 16.16 10.84 15.58
CA TYR A 632 15.95 11.59 14.35
C TYR A 632 16.61 12.96 14.42
N HIS A 633 17.18 13.35 13.29
CA HIS A 633 17.85 14.63 13.05
C HIS A 633 17.14 15.29 11.87
N ALA A 634 16.72 16.53 12.03
CA ALA A 634 16.12 17.31 10.96
C ALA A 634 16.56 18.77 11.04
N GLN A 635 16.45 19.45 9.91
CA GLN A 635 16.66 20.88 9.84
C GLN A 635 15.44 21.60 10.42
N PHE A 636 15.72 22.73 11.05
CA PHE A 636 14.72 23.59 11.64
C PHE A 636 14.79 24.97 10.97
N THR A 637 13.64 25.47 10.53
CA THR A 637 13.52 26.81 9.96
C THR A 637 13.06 27.82 10.99
N GLN A 638 13.74 28.94 11.05
CA GLN A 638 13.22 30.14 11.69
C GLN A 638 12.47 30.98 10.66
N VAL A 639 11.23 31.33 10.95
CA VAL A 639 10.49 32.28 10.13
C VAL A 639 11.03 33.68 10.35
N MET A 640 11.45 34.35 9.28
CA MET A 640 11.88 35.73 9.33
C MET A 640 10.81 36.65 8.73
N HIS A 641 10.51 37.70 9.46
CA HIS A 641 9.60 38.75 9.05
C HIS A 641 10.44 39.94 8.54
N THR A 642 10.38 40.23 7.25
CA THR A 642 11.13 41.32 6.66
C THR A 642 10.17 42.44 6.32
N VAL A 643 10.38 43.64 6.89
CA VAL A 643 9.71 44.86 6.47
C VAL A 643 10.49 45.44 5.31
N MET A 644 9.92 45.38 4.11
CA MET A 644 10.55 45.99 2.94
C MET A 644 10.32 47.48 2.91
N GLY A 645 11.37 48.21 3.23
CA GLY A 645 11.52 49.65 2.89
C GLY A 645 12.79 49.79 2.05
N ASN A 646 12.66 50.25 0.81
CA ASN A 646 13.75 50.55 -0.14
C ASN A 646 14.75 49.40 -0.43
N ALA A 647 14.51 48.70 -1.51
CA ALA A 647 15.46 47.88 -2.26
C ALA A 647 16.18 46.77 -1.42
N ILE A 648 15.49 45.70 -1.13
CA ILE A 648 16.15 44.45 -0.78
C ILE A 648 15.72 43.40 -1.83
N SER A 649 16.70 42.92 -2.57
CA SER A 649 16.55 41.71 -3.35
C SER A 649 16.23 40.58 -2.38
N THR A 650 15.03 40.03 -2.45
CA THR A 650 14.71 38.81 -1.73
C THR A 650 15.44 37.65 -2.39
N ALA A 651 15.81 36.60 -1.64
CA ALA A 651 16.40 35.38 -2.16
C ALA A 651 15.54 34.71 -3.26
N ASN A 652 14.28 35.09 -3.41
CA ASN A 652 13.34 34.65 -4.44
C ASN A 652 13.04 35.69 -5.54
N GLY A 653 13.86 36.74 -5.69
CA GLY A 653 13.84 37.65 -6.85
C GLY A 653 12.59 38.51 -7.02
N SER A 654 11.66 38.63 -6.07
CA SER A 654 10.54 39.57 -6.15
C SER A 654 10.95 40.93 -5.62
N VAL A 655 10.95 41.92 -6.49
CA VAL A 655 11.09 43.33 -6.12
C VAL A 655 9.70 43.81 -5.69
N GLY A 656 9.54 44.07 -4.38
CA GLY A 656 8.31 44.70 -3.88
C GLY A 656 8.23 46.17 -4.26
N ASP A 657 6.99 46.68 -4.40
CA ASP A 657 6.73 48.09 -4.58
C ASP A 657 7.27 48.88 -3.38
N THR A 658 8.21 49.79 -3.64
CA THR A 658 8.85 50.59 -2.59
C THR A 658 7.90 51.57 -1.91
N ALA A 659 6.69 51.76 -2.47
CA ALA A 659 5.66 52.66 -1.92
C ALA A 659 4.76 52.01 -0.85
N ASN A 660 4.70 50.66 -0.83
CA ASN A 660 3.93 49.88 0.16
C ASN A 660 4.83 48.78 0.74
N PRO A 661 5.36 48.91 1.95
CA PRO A 661 6.13 47.88 2.59
C PRO A 661 5.25 46.64 2.83
N VAL A 662 5.60 45.53 2.18
CA VAL A 662 4.92 44.26 2.38
C VAL A 662 5.73 43.45 3.37
N ASN A 663 5.08 42.94 4.39
CA ASN A 663 5.69 42.00 5.33
C ASN A 663 5.79 40.62 4.64
N VAL A 664 6.98 40.14 4.40
CA VAL A 664 7.22 38.83 3.79
C VAL A 664 7.82 37.92 4.84
N LEU A 665 7.22 36.76 5.01
CA LEU A 665 7.77 35.70 5.88
C LEU A 665 8.71 34.83 5.04
N HIS A 666 9.92 34.57 5.56
CA HIS A 666 10.93 33.74 4.94
C HIS A 666 11.37 32.63 5.87
N ASN A 667 11.72 31.48 5.30
CA ASN A 667 12.42 30.43 6.01
C ASN A 667 13.92 30.68 5.97
N VAL A 668 14.60 30.55 7.10
CA VAL A 668 16.05 30.66 7.22
C VAL A 668 16.55 29.48 8.02
N PRO A 669 17.66 28.83 7.64
CA PRO A 669 18.27 27.78 8.45
C PRO A 669 18.58 28.32 9.86
N TYR A 670 18.05 27.65 10.87
CA TYR A 670 18.24 28.10 12.24
C TYR A 670 19.10 27.12 13.03
N ASN A 671 18.72 25.84 13.07
CA ASN A 671 19.43 24.82 13.82
C ASN A 671 19.00 23.40 13.42
N THR A 672 19.79 22.41 13.80
CA THR A 672 19.40 20.99 13.72
C THR A 672 18.78 20.56 15.05
N HIS A 673 17.63 19.89 14.99
CA HIS A 673 17.01 19.29 16.17
C HIS A 673 17.20 17.78 16.18
N ASN A 674 17.47 17.27 17.37
CA ASN A 674 17.65 15.86 17.63
C ASN A 674 16.54 15.41 18.59
N VAL A 675 15.88 14.32 18.25
CA VAL A 675 14.93 13.66 19.14
C VAL A 675 15.41 12.24 19.41
N ASP A 676 15.56 11.92 20.68
CA ASP A 676 15.87 10.58 21.18
C ASP A 676 14.73 10.12 22.11
N ARG A 677 14.11 9.00 21.77
CA ARG A 677 12.99 8.48 22.51
C ARG A 677 12.98 6.96 22.55
N THR A 678 12.66 6.42 23.74
CA THR A 678 12.52 4.98 23.95
C THR A 678 11.11 4.62 24.42
N ASP A 679 10.49 3.64 23.77
CA ASP A 679 9.19 3.07 24.12
C ASP A 679 9.34 1.59 24.46
N ASN A 680 8.78 1.17 25.61
CA ASN A 680 8.77 -0.22 26.06
C ASN A 680 7.34 -0.72 26.22
N ASN A 681 7.04 -1.89 25.65
CA ASN A 681 5.69 -2.44 25.62
C ASN A 681 5.69 -3.95 25.82
N VAL A 682 4.59 -4.47 26.37
CA VAL A 682 4.34 -5.91 26.51
C VAL A 682 3.05 -6.27 25.78
N PHE A 683 3.10 -7.31 24.97
CA PHE A 683 2.02 -7.77 24.13
C PHE A 683 1.62 -9.20 24.48
N PRO A 684 0.58 -9.40 25.31
CA PRO A 684 0.01 -10.72 25.55
C PRO A 684 -0.84 -11.17 24.36
N GLY A 685 -0.87 -12.49 24.13
CA GLY A 685 -1.73 -13.09 23.12
C GLY A 685 -2.18 -14.48 23.52
N VAL A 686 -3.44 -14.82 23.22
CA VAL A 686 -4.03 -16.15 23.44
C VAL A 686 -4.90 -16.50 22.24
N GLN A 687 -4.70 -17.71 21.72
CA GLN A 687 -5.51 -18.27 20.64
C GLN A 687 -5.93 -19.69 21.00
N ALA A 688 -7.07 -20.12 20.53
CA ALA A 688 -7.57 -21.47 20.72
C ALA A 688 -8.24 -21.97 19.43
N GLN A 689 -7.93 -23.21 19.05
CA GLN A 689 -8.62 -23.96 18.02
C GLN A 689 -9.29 -25.17 18.65
N TYR A 690 -10.59 -25.32 18.40
CA TYR A 690 -11.38 -26.47 18.84
C TYR A 690 -11.96 -27.20 17.63
N LYS A 691 -11.48 -28.42 17.36
CA LYS A 691 -12.03 -29.32 16.35
C LYS A 691 -13.30 -29.95 16.88
N ILE A 692 -14.45 -29.52 16.36
CA ILE A 692 -15.77 -30.05 16.73
C ILE A 692 -15.82 -31.52 16.30
N ASN A 693 -15.40 -31.74 15.04
CA ASN A 693 -15.25 -33.06 14.41
C ASN A 693 -14.15 -33.01 13.33
N ASP A 694 -13.98 -34.06 12.53
CA ASP A 694 -12.93 -34.16 11.50
C ASP A 694 -13.14 -33.20 10.32
N TRP A 695 -14.33 -32.61 10.15
CA TRP A 695 -14.71 -31.72 9.06
C TRP A 695 -15.09 -30.30 9.49
N SER A 696 -15.01 -29.97 10.80
CA SER A 696 -15.29 -28.61 11.28
C SER A 696 -14.49 -28.22 12.51
N ASP A 697 -14.05 -26.96 12.54
CA ASP A 697 -13.36 -26.36 13.66
C ASP A 697 -13.87 -24.94 13.97
N MET A 698 -13.61 -24.50 15.20
CA MET A 698 -13.77 -23.12 15.63
C MET A 698 -12.46 -22.58 16.17
N ARG A 699 -12.14 -21.33 15.83
CA ARG A 699 -10.95 -20.63 16.27
C ARG A 699 -11.33 -19.35 16.99
N PHE A 700 -10.62 -19.07 18.07
CA PHE A 700 -10.74 -17.86 18.88
C PHE A 700 -9.35 -17.24 19.00
N ALA A 701 -9.25 -15.93 18.91
CA ALA A 701 -8.01 -15.23 19.16
C ALA A 701 -8.26 -13.93 19.94
N TYR A 702 -7.42 -13.68 20.92
CA TYR A 702 -7.19 -12.38 21.54
C TYR A 702 -5.74 -12.02 21.32
N THR A 703 -5.50 -10.91 20.63
CA THR A 703 -4.15 -10.44 20.33
C THR A 703 -4.02 -8.95 20.60
N THR A 704 -2.82 -8.53 20.94
CA THR A 704 -2.50 -7.12 21.12
C THR A 704 -1.44 -6.71 20.10
N GLY A 705 -1.56 -5.48 19.59
CA GLY A 705 -0.64 -4.95 18.59
C GLY A 705 -0.36 -3.46 18.79
N ILE A 706 0.65 -2.98 18.09
CA ILE A 706 1.08 -1.58 18.10
C ILE A 706 1.30 -1.11 16.65
N SER A 707 1.18 0.18 16.42
CA SER A 707 1.67 0.82 15.20
C SER A 707 2.31 2.14 15.53
N ARG A 708 3.51 2.32 15.04
CA ARG A 708 4.29 3.54 15.24
C ARG A 708 3.86 4.60 14.24
N PRO A 709 3.91 5.90 14.62
CA PRO A 709 3.64 7.01 13.69
C PRO A 709 4.55 6.97 12.47
N ASN A 710 4.14 7.60 11.38
CA ASN A 710 4.93 7.71 10.15
C ASN A 710 6.17 8.58 10.37
N TYR A 711 7.17 8.44 9.51
CA TYR A 711 8.43 9.20 9.62
C TYR A 711 8.19 10.71 9.54
N THR A 712 7.48 11.16 8.51
CA THR A 712 7.17 12.59 8.32
C THR A 712 6.36 13.20 9.46
N GLN A 713 5.62 12.38 10.21
CA GLN A 713 4.85 12.83 11.36
C GLN A 713 5.70 13.09 12.61
N ILE A 714 6.82 12.36 12.77
CA ILE A 714 7.66 12.42 13.98
C ILE A 714 9.00 13.15 13.79
N ILE A 715 9.39 13.45 12.54
CA ILE A 715 10.60 14.21 12.27
C ILE A 715 10.46 15.61 12.88
N PRO A 716 11.42 16.09 13.67
CA PRO A 716 11.34 17.37 14.35
C PRO A 716 11.59 18.55 13.37
N LYS A 717 10.74 18.68 12.34
CA LYS A 717 10.82 19.77 11.35
C LYS A 717 9.74 20.81 11.57
N VAL A 718 10.04 22.04 11.20
CA VAL A 718 9.09 23.15 11.08
C VAL A 718 9.35 23.86 9.76
N GLU A 719 8.33 23.94 8.96
CA GLU A 719 8.35 24.52 7.64
C GLU A 719 7.22 25.55 7.50
N PHE A 720 7.48 26.64 6.82
CA PHE A 720 6.46 27.66 6.49
C PHE A 720 6.23 27.67 4.99
N GLU A 721 5.05 27.26 4.56
CA GLU A 721 4.69 27.14 3.15
C GLU A 721 3.24 27.60 2.96
N ASP A 722 2.99 28.36 1.89
CA ASP A 722 1.65 28.88 1.51
C ASP A 722 0.86 29.53 2.66
N GLY A 723 1.58 30.22 3.54
CA GLY A 723 0.97 30.89 4.68
C GLY A 723 0.60 29.98 5.84
N ASN A 724 1.07 28.72 5.86
CA ASN A 724 0.83 27.75 6.93
C ASN A 724 2.17 27.25 7.49
N PHE A 725 2.17 26.86 8.76
CA PHE A 725 3.27 26.07 9.34
C PHE A 725 2.97 24.60 9.21
N ASN A 726 3.91 23.83 8.64
CA ASN A 726 3.89 22.39 8.64
C ASN A 726 4.88 21.89 9.71
N VAL A 727 4.37 21.24 10.75
CA VAL A 727 5.16 20.87 11.93
C VAL A 727 5.12 19.36 12.14
N GLY A 728 6.30 18.74 12.25
CA GLY A 728 6.39 17.37 12.72
C GLY A 728 6.23 17.29 14.25
N ASN A 729 5.63 16.19 14.74
CA ASN A 729 5.37 16.00 16.17
C ASN A 729 6.05 14.74 16.71
N PRO A 730 7.31 14.82 17.17
CA PRO A 730 8.03 13.68 17.72
C PRO A 730 7.44 13.13 19.04
N MET A 731 6.49 13.85 19.66
CA MET A 731 5.81 13.42 20.89
C MET A 731 4.62 12.48 20.61
N LEU A 732 4.31 12.18 19.34
CA LEU A 732 3.24 11.27 18.98
C LEU A 732 3.42 9.90 19.61
N LYS A 733 2.41 9.44 20.33
CA LYS A 733 2.35 8.09 20.90
C LYS A 733 2.04 7.07 19.81
N PRO A 734 2.59 5.86 19.89
CA PRO A 734 2.14 4.77 19.03
C PRO A 734 0.66 4.47 19.22
N SER A 735 -0.02 4.11 18.12
CA SER A 735 -1.36 3.54 18.19
C SER A 735 -1.28 2.12 18.76
N THR A 736 -2.12 1.77 19.70
CA THR A 736 -2.21 0.41 20.27
C THR A 736 -3.57 -0.20 19.97
N ALA A 737 -3.60 -1.52 19.78
CA ALA A 737 -4.84 -2.22 19.48
C ALA A 737 -5.02 -3.47 20.34
N GLN A 738 -6.30 -3.77 20.64
CA GLN A 738 -6.76 -5.06 21.13
C GLN A 738 -7.67 -5.67 20.08
N ASN A 739 -7.39 -6.91 19.70
CA ASN A 739 -8.11 -7.62 18.64
C ASN A 739 -8.78 -8.86 19.21
N PHE A 740 -10.03 -9.08 18.85
CA PHE A 740 -10.83 -10.26 19.19
C PHE A 740 -11.33 -10.89 17.89
N ASP A 741 -11.07 -12.15 17.70
CA ASP A 741 -11.44 -12.90 16.51
C ASP A 741 -12.14 -14.20 16.89
N ILE A 742 -13.19 -14.54 16.13
CA ILE A 742 -13.84 -15.85 16.15
C ILE A 742 -14.05 -16.30 14.73
N MET A 743 -13.71 -17.52 14.40
CA MET A 743 -13.90 -18.10 13.07
C MET A 743 -14.38 -19.54 13.17
N GLY A 744 -15.42 -19.88 12.44
CA GLY A 744 -15.89 -21.24 12.22
C GLY A 744 -15.52 -21.68 10.80
N THR A 745 -15.01 -22.90 10.68
CA THR A 745 -14.62 -23.48 9.38
C THR A 745 -15.27 -24.84 9.22
N ILE A 746 -15.81 -25.08 8.04
CA ILE A 746 -16.34 -26.37 7.57
C ILE A 746 -15.54 -26.76 6.33
N HIS A 747 -15.09 -28.02 6.28
CA HIS A 747 -14.32 -28.51 5.14
C HIS A 747 -14.58 -29.99 4.90
N ASP A 748 -14.89 -30.32 3.67
CA ASP A 748 -14.98 -31.69 3.20
C ASP A 748 -14.70 -31.78 1.68
N ASN A 749 -14.65 -32.97 1.16
CA ASN A 749 -14.34 -33.18 -0.26
C ASN A 749 -15.44 -32.69 -1.21
N THR A 750 -16.67 -32.47 -0.74
CA THR A 750 -17.83 -32.02 -1.53
C THR A 750 -18.04 -30.53 -1.43
N LEU A 751 -18.09 -30.00 -0.20
CA LEU A 751 -18.29 -28.58 0.07
C LEU A 751 -17.03 -27.75 -0.23
N GLY A 752 -15.84 -28.37 -0.20
CA GLY A 752 -14.58 -27.68 -0.21
C GLY A 752 -14.27 -27.05 1.13
N LEU A 753 -13.86 -25.77 1.13
CA LEU A 753 -13.64 -24.97 2.33
C LEU A 753 -14.70 -23.88 2.44
N PHE A 754 -15.42 -23.85 3.54
CA PHE A 754 -16.34 -22.78 3.89
C PHE A 754 -15.99 -22.24 5.28
N SER A 755 -15.71 -20.94 5.39
CA SER A 755 -15.44 -20.29 6.66
C SER A 755 -16.24 -19.01 6.85
N VAL A 756 -16.59 -18.76 8.12
CA VAL A 756 -17.24 -17.52 8.57
C VAL A 756 -16.50 -17.02 9.78
N GLY A 757 -16.06 -15.78 9.72
CA GLY A 757 -15.33 -15.10 10.80
C GLY A 757 -16.03 -13.82 11.23
N TYR A 758 -15.91 -13.49 12.51
CA TYR A 758 -16.23 -12.19 13.08
C TYR A 758 -14.94 -11.63 13.72
N PHE A 759 -14.66 -10.36 13.49
CA PHE A 759 -13.54 -9.66 14.10
C PHE A 759 -14.00 -8.35 14.75
N TYR A 760 -13.34 -8.00 15.86
CA TYR A 760 -13.49 -6.72 16.55
C TYR A 760 -12.11 -6.21 16.96
N LYS A 761 -11.82 -4.94 16.64
CA LYS A 761 -10.57 -4.27 16.94
C LYS A 761 -10.85 -2.95 17.65
N GLU A 762 -10.24 -2.72 18.78
CA GLU A 762 -10.25 -1.46 19.51
C GLU A 762 -8.88 -0.78 19.36
N ILE A 763 -8.87 0.47 18.90
CA ILE A 763 -7.65 1.21 18.59
C ILE A 763 -7.60 2.47 19.47
N LYS A 764 -6.47 2.63 20.19
CA LYS A 764 -6.15 3.82 21.00
C LYS A 764 -5.06 4.63 20.30
N ASN A 765 -5.06 5.95 20.53
CA ASN A 765 -4.05 6.88 20.05
C ASN A 765 -3.88 6.84 18.50
N ALA A 766 -4.93 6.58 17.73
CA ALA A 766 -4.89 6.68 16.28
C ALA A 766 -4.37 8.07 15.87
N THR A 767 -3.45 8.13 14.91
CA THR A 767 -2.92 9.41 14.42
C THR A 767 -3.81 9.99 13.32
N PHE A 768 -4.03 11.30 13.33
CA PHE A 768 -4.75 12.03 12.28
C PHE A 768 -4.13 13.41 12.07
N GLY A 769 -4.16 13.89 10.80
CA GLY A 769 -3.74 15.25 10.46
C GLY A 769 -4.78 16.27 10.91
N SER A 770 -4.32 17.38 11.45
CA SER A 770 -5.16 18.48 11.90
C SER A 770 -4.52 19.83 11.58
N THR A 771 -5.35 20.84 11.34
CA THR A 771 -4.92 22.22 11.22
C THR A 771 -5.42 22.98 12.45
N VAL A 772 -4.49 23.56 13.20
CA VAL A 772 -4.79 24.32 14.41
C VAL A 772 -4.31 25.78 14.25
N TYR A 773 -4.86 26.71 15.03
CA TYR A 773 -4.31 28.07 15.09
C TYR A 773 -3.13 28.13 16.06
N PHE A 774 -2.11 28.88 15.71
CA PHE A 774 -0.91 29.05 16.51
C PHE A 774 -1.20 29.43 17.98
N ARG A 775 -2.23 30.25 18.26
CA ARG A 775 -2.66 30.59 19.62
C ARG A 775 -3.13 29.41 20.47
N ASN A 776 -3.54 28.31 19.83
CA ASN A 776 -4.12 27.16 20.51
C ASN A 776 -3.11 26.04 20.74
N VAL A 777 -1.90 26.21 20.23
CA VAL A 777 -0.84 25.21 20.30
C VAL A 777 -0.53 24.80 21.74
N ASN A 778 -0.53 25.77 22.67
CA ASN A 778 -0.28 25.50 24.11
C ASN A 778 -1.41 24.72 24.81
N GLN A 779 -2.53 24.46 24.17
CA GLN A 779 -3.64 23.66 24.71
C GLN A 779 -3.39 22.16 24.58
N TYR A 780 -2.41 21.76 23.77
CA TYR A 780 -2.07 20.37 23.52
C TYR A 780 -0.79 20.00 24.28
N SER A 781 -0.93 19.27 25.38
CA SER A 781 0.19 18.82 26.23
C SER A 781 1.15 17.87 25.55
N ASP A 782 0.72 17.22 24.48
CA ASP A 782 1.47 16.24 23.70
C ASP A 782 2.03 16.85 22.40
N LEU A 783 2.11 18.16 22.32
CA LEU A 783 2.63 18.87 21.15
C LEU A 783 4.10 19.27 21.38
N TRP A 784 4.94 18.85 20.43
CA TRP A 784 6.30 19.36 20.37
C TRP A 784 6.31 20.68 19.60
N LEU A 785 6.76 21.73 20.27
CA LEU A 785 7.14 22.98 19.61
C LEU A 785 8.54 23.33 20.07
N PRO A 786 9.39 23.74 19.15
CA PRO A 786 10.66 24.28 19.53
C PRO A 786 10.49 25.54 20.36
N ASP A 787 11.57 25.89 21.04
CA ASP A 787 11.71 26.95 22.02
C ASP A 787 10.95 28.25 21.70
N SER A 788 10.69 29.07 22.71
CA SER A 788 10.05 30.38 22.58
C SER A 788 10.72 31.33 21.58
N ALA A 789 11.98 31.07 21.21
CA ALA A 789 12.68 31.74 20.11
C ALA A 789 12.01 31.59 18.75
N PHE A 790 11.23 30.52 18.54
CA PHE A 790 10.43 30.30 17.35
C PHE A 790 9.27 31.32 17.22
N MET A 791 8.77 31.82 18.32
CA MET A 791 7.64 32.71 18.40
C MET A 791 7.96 34.16 18.05
N VAL A 792 9.26 34.50 17.97
CA VAL A 792 9.75 35.85 17.74
C VAL A 792 10.84 35.78 16.68
N ASP A 793 10.69 36.51 15.59
CA ASP A 793 11.75 36.61 14.60
C ASP A 793 12.96 37.35 15.16
N ARG A 794 14.11 37.29 14.45
CA ARG A 794 15.34 38.00 14.89
C ARG A 794 15.19 39.52 14.97
N PHE A 795 14.10 40.10 14.45
CA PHE A 795 13.77 41.51 14.52
C PHE A 795 12.74 41.82 15.63
N GLY A 796 12.31 40.83 16.41
CA GLY A 796 11.37 40.98 17.50
C GLY A 796 9.90 40.96 17.13
N PHE A 797 9.55 40.59 15.88
CA PHE A 797 8.14 40.48 15.46
C PHE A 797 7.57 39.12 15.88
N THR A 798 6.41 39.18 16.53
CA THR A 798 5.73 37.95 16.98
C THR A 798 4.89 37.39 15.83
N ILE A 799 4.95 36.06 15.62
CA ILE A 799 4.11 35.38 14.66
C ILE A 799 2.64 35.60 14.97
N PRO A 800 1.78 35.92 13.99
CA PRO A 800 0.37 36.16 14.24
C PRO A 800 -0.30 34.94 14.88
N LYS A 801 -1.00 35.13 15.99
CA LYS A 801 -1.71 34.08 16.71
C LYS A 801 -2.81 33.39 15.89
N THR A 802 -3.19 33.99 14.76
CA THR A 802 -4.17 33.46 13.80
C THR A 802 -3.55 32.63 12.69
N GLN A 803 -2.22 32.43 12.72
CA GLN A 803 -1.52 31.63 11.73
C GLN A 803 -1.93 30.14 11.87
N ASN A 804 -2.14 29.46 10.76
CA ASN A 804 -2.44 28.05 10.71
C ASN A 804 -1.17 27.21 10.97
N VAL A 805 -1.34 26.13 11.70
CA VAL A 805 -0.31 25.11 11.95
C VAL A 805 -0.90 23.76 11.56
N ASN A 806 -0.33 23.15 10.56
CA ASN A 806 -0.64 21.80 10.12
C ASN A 806 0.25 20.83 10.87
N LEU A 807 -0.32 19.84 11.52
CA LEU A 807 0.40 18.86 12.30
C LEU A 807 -0.41 17.57 12.47
N THR A 808 0.27 16.54 12.93
CA THR A 808 -0.40 15.29 13.30
C THR A 808 -0.58 15.22 14.81
N LEU A 809 -1.75 14.79 15.23
CA LEU A 809 -2.13 14.57 16.63
C LEU A 809 -2.52 13.11 16.88
N ASN A 810 -2.40 12.67 18.14
CA ASN A 810 -3.05 11.44 18.58
C ASN A 810 -4.52 11.71 18.87
N ASN A 811 -5.38 10.86 18.35
CA ASN A 811 -6.80 10.89 18.71
C ASN A 811 -6.95 10.38 20.15
N GLN A 812 -7.53 11.21 21.01
CA GLN A 812 -7.79 10.86 22.41
C GLN A 812 -9.00 9.95 22.57
N HIS A 813 -9.82 9.82 21.53
CA HIS A 813 -11.00 8.98 21.51
C HIS A 813 -10.66 7.59 20.97
N LEU A 814 -11.37 6.58 21.48
CA LEU A 814 -11.27 5.22 21.00
C LEU A 814 -11.84 5.10 19.59
N GLY A 815 -11.06 4.45 18.71
CA GLY A 815 -11.58 3.97 17.46
C GLY A 815 -11.84 2.48 17.52
N TYR A 816 -12.87 2.00 16.83
CA TYR A 816 -13.08 0.57 16.68
C TYR A 816 -13.42 0.19 15.24
N ILE A 817 -13.06 -1.03 14.89
CA ILE A 817 -13.39 -1.69 13.63
C ILE A 817 -14.00 -3.03 13.96
N GLN A 818 -15.11 -3.37 13.35
CA GLN A 818 -15.71 -4.69 13.45
C GLN A 818 -16.23 -5.15 12.09
N GLY A 819 -16.30 -6.46 11.90
CA GLY A 819 -16.81 -6.99 10.65
C GLY A 819 -17.00 -8.49 10.63
N ILE A 820 -17.58 -8.93 9.51
CA ILE A 820 -17.83 -10.34 9.19
C ILE A 820 -17.08 -10.67 7.91
N GLU A 821 -16.43 -11.81 7.89
CA GLU A 821 -15.76 -12.38 6.72
C GLU A 821 -16.39 -13.72 6.37
N ILE A 822 -16.63 -13.94 5.07
CA ILE A 822 -17.11 -15.22 4.52
C ILE A 822 -16.14 -15.62 3.42
N ASP A 823 -15.68 -16.87 3.44
CA ASP A 823 -14.84 -17.45 2.38
C ASP A 823 -15.38 -18.83 2.00
N TRP A 824 -15.65 -19.02 0.70
CA TRP A 824 -16.07 -20.30 0.17
C TRP A 824 -15.28 -20.65 -1.08
N GLN A 825 -14.59 -21.77 -1.02
CA GLN A 825 -13.78 -22.30 -2.10
C GLN A 825 -14.18 -23.73 -2.38
N THR A 826 -14.68 -24.01 -3.57
CA THR A 826 -15.18 -25.35 -3.92
C THR A 826 -14.95 -25.70 -5.38
N ASN A 827 -14.86 -27.00 -5.64
CA ASN A 827 -14.88 -27.60 -6.97
C ASN A 827 -16.06 -28.55 -7.05
N PHE A 828 -16.89 -28.42 -8.08
CA PHE A 828 -18.11 -29.22 -8.23
C PHE A 828 -17.89 -30.58 -8.88
N TRP A 829 -16.73 -31.23 -8.62
CA TRP A 829 -16.32 -32.50 -9.22
C TRP A 829 -17.37 -33.63 -9.10
N TYR A 830 -18.24 -33.55 -8.12
CA TYR A 830 -19.31 -34.55 -7.83
C TYR A 830 -20.58 -34.34 -8.65
N LEU A 831 -20.67 -33.25 -9.42
CA LEU A 831 -21.83 -33.01 -10.31
C LEU A 831 -21.62 -33.72 -11.66
N PRO A 832 -22.73 -34.00 -12.39
CA PRO A 832 -22.63 -34.56 -13.75
C PRO A 832 -21.96 -33.55 -14.70
N ARG A 833 -21.36 -34.06 -15.78
CA ARG A 833 -20.81 -33.21 -16.86
C ARG A 833 -21.86 -32.38 -17.52
N PRO A 834 -21.61 -31.12 -17.86
CA PRO A 834 -20.33 -30.38 -17.78
C PRO A 834 -20.06 -29.69 -16.41
N PHE A 835 -20.99 -29.79 -15.47
CA PHE A 835 -20.93 -29.05 -14.19
C PHE A 835 -19.79 -29.54 -13.28
N SER A 836 -19.31 -30.78 -13.47
CA SER A 836 -18.15 -31.31 -12.73
C SER A 836 -16.85 -30.55 -13.01
N ALA A 837 -16.78 -29.76 -14.07
CA ALA A 837 -15.65 -28.93 -14.43
C ALA A 837 -15.68 -27.54 -13.76
N LEU A 838 -16.75 -27.20 -13.06
CA LEU A 838 -16.91 -25.88 -12.44
C LEU A 838 -16.08 -25.73 -11.18
N VAL A 839 -15.50 -24.53 -11.02
CA VAL A 839 -14.76 -24.09 -9.83
C VAL A 839 -15.33 -22.77 -9.38
N LEU A 840 -15.58 -22.62 -8.07
CA LEU A 840 -16.11 -21.40 -7.48
C LEU A 840 -15.25 -20.94 -6.30
N ASN A 841 -14.89 -19.65 -6.30
CA ASN A 841 -14.30 -18.98 -5.16
C ASN A 841 -15.12 -17.72 -4.89
N VAL A 842 -15.62 -17.59 -3.67
CA VAL A 842 -16.37 -16.43 -3.21
C VAL A 842 -15.79 -15.98 -1.89
N ASN A 843 -15.40 -14.72 -1.80
CA ASN A 843 -15.14 -14.11 -0.51
C ASN A 843 -15.89 -12.78 -0.38
N TYR A 844 -16.39 -12.54 0.81
CA TYR A 844 -17.11 -11.33 1.18
C TYR A 844 -16.66 -10.86 2.55
N THR A 845 -16.33 -9.60 2.66
CA THR A 845 -16.05 -8.96 3.94
C THR A 845 -16.91 -7.72 4.08
N LYS A 846 -17.66 -7.65 5.18
CA LYS A 846 -18.34 -6.45 5.60
C LYS A 846 -17.68 -5.91 6.84
N SER A 847 -17.24 -4.65 6.82
CA SER A 847 -16.61 -4.00 7.95
C SER A 847 -17.22 -2.62 8.22
N THR A 848 -17.25 -2.25 9.48
CA THR A 848 -17.67 -0.93 9.93
C THR A 848 -16.67 -0.40 10.94
N SER A 849 -16.40 0.90 10.91
CA SER A 849 -15.57 1.57 11.91
C SER A 849 -16.25 2.83 12.43
N LYS A 850 -15.81 3.25 13.60
CA LYS A 850 -16.27 4.47 14.25
C LYS A 850 -15.17 5.04 15.13
N THR A 851 -15.01 6.36 15.09
CA THR A 851 -14.20 7.14 16.03
C THR A 851 -14.74 8.56 16.10
N ASP A 852 -14.40 9.29 17.16
CA ASP A 852 -14.70 10.70 17.25
C ASP A 852 -13.44 11.49 16.91
N TYR A 853 -13.52 12.37 15.91
CA TYR A 853 -12.43 13.25 15.51
C TYR A 853 -12.57 14.58 16.25
N THR A 854 -11.47 15.06 16.81
CA THR A 854 -11.43 16.39 17.45
C THR A 854 -11.36 17.46 16.37
N ILE A 855 -12.22 18.47 16.46
CA ILE A 855 -12.23 19.64 15.58
C ILE A 855 -11.98 20.88 16.41
N ILE A 856 -11.18 21.79 15.88
CA ILE A 856 -11.05 23.14 16.43
C ILE A 856 -12.01 24.06 15.68
N GLN A 857 -13.09 24.43 16.36
CA GLN A 857 -14.06 25.36 15.78
C GLN A 857 -13.84 26.78 16.29
N ASN A 858 -13.62 27.73 15.37
CA ASN A 858 -13.59 29.15 15.74
C ASN A 858 -14.98 29.69 15.92
N VAL A 859 -15.32 30.04 17.14
CA VAL A 859 -16.56 30.74 17.45
C VAL A 859 -16.22 32.21 17.67
N VAL A 860 -16.67 33.08 16.76
CA VAL A 860 -16.54 34.54 16.91
C VAL A 860 -17.75 35.05 17.63
N THR A 861 -17.56 35.47 18.88
CA THR A 861 -18.61 36.13 19.66
C THR A 861 -18.35 37.62 19.67
N THR A 862 -19.25 38.39 19.09
CA THR A 862 -19.16 39.85 19.14
C THR A 862 -19.87 40.37 20.39
N THR A 863 -19.12 40.92 21.33
CA THR A 863 -19.61 41.55 22.54
C THR A 863 -19.46 43.07 22.42
N THR A 864 -20.42 43.80 22.93
CA THR A 864 -20.33 45.26 22.96
C THR A 864 -19.63 45.68 24.25
N VAL A 865 -18.46 46.29 24.13
CA VAL A 865 -17.69 46.82 25.26
C VAL A 865 -17.69 48.34 25.19
N ILE A 866 -17.86 48.99 26.33
CA ILE A 866 -17.73 50.43 26.38
C ILE A 866 -16.26 50.84 26.28
N ASN A 867 -15.90 51.57 25.23
CA ASN A 867 -14.53 52.07 25.08
C ASN A 867 -14.18 52.99 26.25
N PRO A 868 -13.18 52.70 27.07
CA PRO A 868 -12.87 53.43 28.28
C PRO A 868 -12.39 54.87 28.02
N ILE A 869 -11.97 55.18 26.79
CA ILE A 869 -11.51 56.53 26.41
C ILE A 869 -12.65 57.39 25.86
N THR A 870 -13.56 56.80 25.07
CA THR A 870 -14.61 57.56 24.38
C THR A 870 -15.98 57.48 25.06
N GLY A 871 -16.16 56.53 26.02
CA GLY A 871 -17.44 56.25 26.67
C GLY A 871 -18.49 55.64 25.73
N ARG A 872 -18.17 55.34 24.50
CA ARG A 872 -19.10 54.80 23.49
C ARG A 872 -19.06 53.27 23.41
N PRO A 873 -20.20 52.62 23.15
CA PRO A 873 -20.23 51.17 22.87
C PRO A 873 -19.44 50.88 21.60
N GLN A 874 -18.50 49.95 21.67
CA GLN A 874 -17.77 49.40 20.52
C GLN A 874 -17.97 47.88 20.46
N PRO A 875 -18.25 47.33 19.28
CA PRO A 875 -18.27 45.89 19.12
C PRO A 875 -16.84 45.34 19.21
N VAL A 876 -16.61 44.44 20.13
CA VAL A 876 -15.35 43.68 20.25
C VAL A 876 -15.64 42.23 19.91
N SER A 877 -15.00 41.74 18.87
CA SER A 877 -15.12 40.34 18.49
C SER A 877 -14.08 39.52 19.26
N VAL A 878 -14.56 38.63 20.09
CA VAL A 878 -13.75 37.63 20.80
C VAL A 878 -13.91 36.33 20.07
N THR A 879 -12.82 35.81 19.57
CA THR A 879 -12.77 34.46 18.96
C THR A 879 -12.39 33.46 20.02
N THR A 880 -13.26 32.54 20.31
CA THR A 880 -12.99 31.36 21.13
C THR A 880 -12.91 30.13 20.21
N SER A 881 -12.08 29.15 20.56
CA SER A 881 -11.94 27.90 19.80
C SER A 881 -12.20 26.74 20.73
N PRO A 882 -13.49 26.44 21.04
CA PRO A 882 -13.82 25.28 21.84
C PRO A 882 -13.49 24.01 21.04
N ASP A 883 -12.89 23.05 21.72
CA ASP A 883 -12.74 21.71 21.16
C ASP A 883 -14.13 21.09 21.02
N THR A 884 -14.47 20.69 19.81
CA THR A 884 -15.66 19.91 19.50
C THR A 884 -15.25 18.63 18.80
N THR A 885 -16.10 17.62 18.87
CA THR A 885 -15.85 16.35 18.18
C THR A 885 -16.95 16.07 17.18
N PHE A 886 -16.60 15.35 16.14
CA PHE A 886 -17.59 14.73 15.26
C PHE A 886 -17.31 13.26 15.09
N GLU A 887 -18.37 12.49 14.99
CA GLU A 887 -18.29 11.07 14.73
C GLU A 887 -17.99 10.82 13.25
N GLY A 888 -16.99 9.99 12.98
CA GLY A 888 -16.59 9.57 11.63
C GLY A 888 -16.10 8.14 11.58
N ARG A 889 -15.89 7.66 10.36
CA ARG A 889 -15.25 6.36 10.10
C ARG A 889 -13.73 6.51 10.13
N LEU A 890 -13.03 5.40 10.31
CA LEU A 890 -11.58 5.38 10.09
C LEU A 890 -11.27 5.52 8.59
N GLN A 891 -10.21 6.26 8.28
CA GLN A 891 -9.75 6.45 6.91
C GLN A 891 -9.30 5.15 6.27
N GLN A 892 -9.44 5.06 4.94
CA GLN A 892 -8.97 3.97 4.09
C GLN A 892 -9.67 2.62 4.34
N GLN A 893 -10.77 2.63 5.08
CA GLN A 893 -11.58 1.45 5.31
C GLN A 893 -12.66 1.30 4.23
N ALA A 894 -12.62 0.16 3.50
CA ALA A 894 -13.74 -0.28 2.68
C ALA A 894 -14.83 -0.91 3.55
N ASN A 895 -16.10 -0.53 3.34
CA ASN A 895 -17.21 -1.15 4.06
C ASN A 895 -17.50 -2.56 3.57
N ASP A 896 -17.44 -2.76 2.28
CA ASP A 896 -17.74 -4.01 1.63
C ASP A 896 -16.61 -4.37 0.68
N VAL A 897 -16.08 -5.58 0.79
CA VAL A 897 -15.11 -6.15 -0.14
C VAL A 897 -15.68 -7.48 -0.63
N VAL A 898 -15.87 -7.61 -1.93
CA VAL A 898 -16.40 -8.80 -2.58
C VAL A 898 -15.42 -9.25 -3.64
N ASN A 899 -15.10 -10.53 -3.65
CA ASN A 899 -14.41 -11.18 -4.76
C ASN A 899 -15.17 -12.47 -5.12
N VAL A 900 -15.52 -12.61 -6.38
CA VAL A 900 -16.18 -13.82 -6.92
C VAL A 900 -15.40 -14.25 -8.15
N SER A 901 -14.94 -15.49 -8.18
CA SER A 901 -14.34 -16.10 -9.35
C SER A 901 -15.08 -17.39 -9.68
N LEU A 902 -15.67 -17.42 -10.86
CA LEU A 902 -16.31 -18.60 -11.44
C LEU A 902 -15.42 -19.12 -12.56
N GLY A 903 -15.15 -20.41 -12.55
CA GLY A 903 -14.25 -21.03 -13.51
C GLY A 903 -14.71 -22.37 -14.04
N ILE A 904 -14.04 -22.79 -15.09
CA ILE A 904 -14.17 -24.11 -15.72
C ILE A 904 -12.77 -24.70 -15.93
N ASP A 905 -12.55 -25.94 -15.49
CA ASP A 905 -11.33 -26.72 -15.71
C ASP A 905 -11.67 -28.01 -16.47
N TYR A 906 -11.22 -28.08 -17.73
CA TYR A 906 -11.52 -29.25 -18.58
C TYR A 906 -10.40 -29.55 -19.57
N LYS A 907 -9.82 -30.73 -19.51
CA LYS A 907 -8.81 -31.27 -20.47
C LYS A 907 -7.69 -30.28 -20.85
N GLY A 908 -7.03 -29.70 -19.83
CA GLY A 908 -5.94 -28.74 -20.01
C GLY A 908 -6.41 -27.33 -20.37
N PHE A 909 -7.72 -27.11 -20.55
CA PHE A 909 -8.32 -25.78 -20.60
C PHE A 909 -8.70 -25.32 -19.20
N SER A 910 -8.42 -24.06 -18.86
CA SER A 910 -8.84 -23.39 -17.65
C SER A 910 -9.37 -22.01 -18.01
N GLY A 911 -10.63 -21.76 -17.74
CA GLY A 911 -11.25 -20.44 -17.92
C GLY A 911 -11.72 -19.88 -16.61
N ARG A 912 -11.54 -18.58 -16.38
CA ARG A 912 -11.97 -17.86 -15.19
C ARG A 912 -12.62 -16.54 -15.58
N LEU A 913 -13.71 -16.22 -14.91
CA LEU A 913 -14.31 -14.88 -14.89
C LEU A 913 -14.34 -14.42 -13.44
N SER A 914 -13.75 -13.28 -13.17
CA SER A 914 -13.62 -12.73 -11.84
C SER A 914 -14.29 -11.37 -11.73
N PHE A 915 -15.08 -11.21 -10.67
CA PHE A 915 -15.67 -9.94 -10.25
C PHE A 915 -15.05 -9.53 -8.92
N LYS A 916 -14.63 -8.27 -8.81
CA LYS A 916 -14.18 -7.66 -7.57
C LYS A 916 -14.94 -6.37 -7.30
N MET A 917 -15.27 -6.13 -6.04
CA MET A 917 -15.88 -4.88 -5.58
C MET A 917 -15.24 -4.45 -4.27
N SER A 918 -14.88 -3.18 -4.19
CA SER A 918 -14.51 -2.52 -2.94
C SER A 918 -15.42 -1.32 -2.74
N GLY A 919 -16.14 -1.29 -1.64
CA GLY A 919 -17.23 -0.33 -1.43
C GLY A 919 -16.87 0.80 -0.50
N ASN A 920 -17.22 2.01 -0.90
CA ASN A 920 -17.38 3.20 -0.07
C ASN A 920 -16.23 3.45 0.93
N VAL A 921 -15.04 3.71 0.40
CA VAL A 921 -13.84 4.00 1.20
C VAL A 921 -13.79 5.48 1.56
N MET A 922 -13.61 5.84 2.83
CA MET A 922 -13.32 7.21 3.23
C MET A 922 -11.86 7.53 2.92
N THR A 923 -11.60 8.42 1.97
CA THR A 923 -10.25 8.77 1.52
C THR A 923 -9.64 9.91 2.35
N SER A 924 -10.45 10.87 2.78
CA SER A 924 -10.00 11.94 3.67
C SER A 924 -11.06 12.30 4.71
N VAL A 925 -10.62 12.79 5.87
CA VAL A 925 -11.51 13.19 6.97
C VAL A 925 -11.95 14.65 6.83
N GLY A 926 -11.02 15.55 6.47
CA GLY A 926 -11.26 17.00 6.50
C GLY A 926 -11.34 17.58 7.91
N SER A 927 -11.47 18.91 7.99
CA SER A 927 -11.64 19.62 9.24
C SER A 927 -13.09 19.62 9.75
N ARG A 928 -14.02 19.08 8.95
CA ARG A 928 -15.45 19.00 9.23
C ARG A 928 -16.05 17.79 8.56
N PRO A 929 -17.20 17.28 9.05
CA PRO A 929 -17.87 16.12 8.45
C PRO A 929 -18.15 16.29 6.95
N GLU A 930 -18.49 17.51 6.52
CA GLU A 930 -18.85 17.82 5.13
C GLU A 930 -17.64 17.83 4.17
N GLU A 931 -16.44 17.94 4.71
CA GLU A 931 -15.19 17.92 3.93
C GLU A 931 -14.69 16.49 3.69
N ALA A 932 -15.24 15.51 4.42
CA ALA A 932 -14.87 14.12 4.24
C ALA A 932 -15.18 13.65 2.81
N GLN A 933 -14.21 12.97 2.19
CA GLN A 933 -14.33 12.43 0.84
C GLN A 933 -14.44 10.91 0.88
N TYR A 934 -15.31 10.38 0.04
CA TYR A 934 -15.57 8.95 -0.06
C TYR A 934 -15.45 8.49 -1.50
N THR A 935 -14.93 7.27 -1.73
CA THR A 935 -15.17 6.62 -3.02
C THR A 935 -16.59 6.07 -3.07
N GLY A 936 -17.15 5.95 -4.26
CA GLY A 936 -18.25 5.02 -4.50
C GLY A 936 -17.79 3.57 -4.46
N ASN A 937 -18.65 2.66 -4.89
CA ASN A 937 -18.26 1.29 -5.10
C ASN A 937 -17.31 1.19 -6.30
N ILE A 938 -16.15 0.59 -6.09
CA ILE A 938 -15.14 0.34 -7.13
C ILE A 938 -15.38 -1.08 -7.64
N TYR A 939 -15.68 -1.22 -8.92
CA TYR A 939 -15.95 -2.50 -9.55
C TYR A 939 -14.81 -2.88 -10.49
N GLY A 940 -14.45 -4.16 -10.54
CA GLY A 940 -13.51 -4.70 -11.50
C GLY A 940 -14.02 -6.04 -12.05
N TRP A 941 -13.88 -6.21 -13.36
CA TRP A 941 -14.16 -7.47 -14.04
C TRP A 941 -12.92 -7.89 -14.80
N ASP A 942 -12.44 -9.09 -14.53
CA ASP A 942 -11.28 -9.67 -15.15
C ASP A 942 -11.59 -11.05 -15.67
N PHE A 943 -10.93 -11.49 -16.75
CA PHE A 943 -11.01 -12.87 -17.22
C PHE A 943 -9.62 -13.45 -17.51
N SER A 944 -9.53 -14.76 -17.46
CA SER A 944 -8.35 -15.54 -17.86
C SER A 944 -8.79 -16.79 -18.59
N LEU A 945 -8.23 -17.05 -19.77
CA LEU A 945 -8.43 -18.25 -20.56
C LEU A 945 -7.07 -18.87 -20.83
N LYS A 946 -6.81 -20.05 -20.30
CA LYS A 946 -5.54 -20.78 -20.44
C LYS A 946 -5.77 -22.13 -21.10
N GLN A 947 -4.91 -22.51 -22.03
CA GLN A 947 -4.90 -23.80 -22.67
C GLN A 947 -3.50 -24.40 -22.65
N ASN A 948 -3.36 -25.63 -22.12
CA ASN A 948 -2.17 -26.44 -22.32
C ASN A 948 -2.13 -26.92 -23.76
N LEU A 949 -0.99 -26.74 -24.43
CA LEU A 949 -0.78 -27.15 -25.81
C LEU A 949 -0.31 -28.62 -25.88
N PRO A 950 -0.35 -29.25 -27.08
CA PRO A 950 0.09 -30.66 -27.23
C PRO A 950 1.59 -30.91 -26.95
N ILE A 951 2.40 -29.84 -26.88
CA ILE A 951 3.80 -29.91 -26.48
C ILE A 951 3.80 -29.88 -24.94
N GLU A 952 4.42 -30.92 -24.35
CA GLU A 952 4.53 -31.01 -22.89
C GLU A 952 5.17 -29.75 -22.29
N GLY A 953 4.57 -29.26 -21.22
CA GLY A 953 5.04 -28.07 -20.55
C GLY A 953 4.64 -26.73 -21.21
N LEU A 954 4.12 -26.74 -22.46
CA LEU A 954 3.76 -25.50 -23.17
C LEU A 954 2.30 -25.11 -22.96
N SER A 955 2.05 -23.86 -22.57
CA SER A 955 0.70 -23.33 -22.43
C SER A 955 0.60 -21.90 -23.01
N ILE A 956 -0.62 -21.58 -23.48
CA ILE A 956 -0.98 -20.24 -23.92
C ILE A 956 -2.11 -19.71 -23.04
N ALA A 957 -2.10 -18.41 -22.71
CA ALA A 957 -3.21 -17.79 -21.99
C ALA A 957 -3.55 -16.41 -22.59
N LEU A 958 -4.84 -16.10 -22.59
CA LEU A 958 -5.38 -14.79 -22.91
C LEU A 958 -6.08 -14.26 -21.66
N ASN A 959 -5.64 -13.10 -21.19
CA ASN A 959 -6.20 -12.42 -20.03
C ASN A 959 -6.81 -11.08 -20.44
N GLY A 960 -7.76 -10.60 -19.64
CA GLY A 960 -8.29 -9.24 -19.75
C GLY A 960 -8.57 -8.67 -18.36
N THR A 961 -8.12 -7.44 -18.13
CA THR A 961 -8.34 -6.70 -16.88
C THR A 961 -9.19 -5.47 -17.14
N ASN A 962 -10.07 -5.16 -16.17
CA ASN A 962 -11.00 -4.03 -16.23
C ASN A 962 -11.82 -4.00 -17.54
N ILE A 963 -12.34 -5.16 -17.98
CA ILE A 963 -12.94 -5.36 -19.32
C ILE A 963 -14.20 -4.52 -19.59
N PHE A 964 -14.84 -4.00 -18.56
CA PHE A 964 -15.99 -3.10 -18.68
C PHE A 964 -15.63 -1.62 -18.46
N HIS A 965 -14.36 -1.31 -18.39
CA HIS A 965 -13.84 0.07 -18.26
C HIS A 965 -14.53 0.86 -17.13
N ASN A 966 -14.63 0.27 -15.95
CA ASN A 966 -15.28 0.90 -14.81
C ASN A 966 -14.40 2.00 -14.23
N GLY A 967 -14.98 3.18 -14.02
CA GLY A 967 -14.36 4.29 -13.35
C GLY A 967 -14.55 4.26 -11.83
N ILE A 968 -13.69 4.98 -11.12
CA ILE A 968 -13.80 5.22 -9.67
C ILE A 968 -14.42 6.59 -9.46
N ASN A 969 -15.56 6.62 -8.81
CA ASN A 969 -16.27 7.84 -8.48
C ASN A 969 -15.96 8.26 -7.04
N TYR A 970 -15.70 9.55 -6.82
CA TYR A 970 -15.46 10.14 -5.51
C TYR A 970 -16.59 11.10 -5.15
N TYR A 971 -17.02 11.05 -3.92
CA TYR A 971 -18.17 11.82 -3.43
C TYR A 971 -17.81 12.60 -2.16
N ARG A 972 -18.48 13.76 -2.00
CA ARG A 972 -18.54 14.52 -0.75
C ARG A 972 -19.99 14.76 -0.38
N LYS A 973 -20.26 14.88 0.94
CA LYS A 973 -21.59 15.13 1.49
C LYS A 973 -21.67 16.57 1.98
N TYR A 974 -22.28 17.45 1.21
CA TYR A 974 -22.41 18.86 1.55
C TYR A 974 -23.71 19.47 1.01
N ARG A 975 -23.97 20.71 1.43
CA ARG A 975 -25.11 21.51 0.95
C ARG A 975 -24.63 22.51 -0.09
N LEU A 976 -25.34 22.64 -1.17
CA LEU A 976 -25.09 23.63 -2.24
C LEU A 976 -25.78 24.98 -1.99
N THR A 977 -26.89 24.96 -1.24
CA THR A 977 -27.65 26.19 -0.92
C THR A 977 -28.07 26.22 0.55
N PRO A 978 -28.21 27.41 1.15
CA PRO A 978 -28.69 27.54 2.53
C PRO A 978 -30.04 26.82 2.72
N GLY A 979 -30.16 26.04 3.78
CA GLY A 979 -31.39 25.31 4.13
C GLY A 979 -31.68 24.06 3.30
N ALA A 980 -30.90 23.76 2.27
CA ALA A 980 -31.02 22.51 1.53
C ALA A 980 -30.58 21.30 2.37
N PRO A 981 -31.08 20.10 2.11
CA PRO A 981 -30.58 18.89 2.74
C PRO A 981 -29.12 18.65 2.33
N ILE A 982 -28.36 17.95 3.18
CA ILE A 982 -27.04 17.43 2.81
C ILE A 982 -27.24 16.35 1.74
N THR A 983 -26.60 16.53 0.61
CA THR A 983 -26.63 15.59 -0.52
C THR A 983 -25.25 15.01 -0.77
N GLU A 984 -25.21 13.82 -1.31
CA GLU A 984 -23.98 13.18 -1.80
C GLU A 984 -23.72 13.71 -3.21
N ASN A 985 -22.59 14.39 -3.40
CA ASN A 985 -22.26 15.05 -4.65
C ASN A 985 -21.02 14.40 -5.24
N LEU A 986 -21.09 14.06 -6.54
CA LEU A 986 -19.95 13.55 -7.30
C LEU A 986 -18.94 14.68 -7.49
N VAL A 987 -17.74 14.49 -6.97
CA VAL A 987 -16.68 15.51 -7.01
C VAL A 987 -15.51 15.15 -7.91
N GLN A 988 -15.33 13.85 -8.20
CA GLN A 988 -14.23 13.39 -9.03
C GLN A 988 -14.55 12.02 -9.64
N VAL A 989 -14.06 11.81 -10.85
CA VAL A 989 -14.08 10.51 -11.54
C VAL A 989 -12.67 10.18 -12.01
N LEU A 990 -12.24 8.95 -11.79
CA LEU A 990 -10.95 8.41 -12.22
C LEU A 990 -11.17 7.17 -13.08
N TYR A 991 -10.61 7.14 -14.29
CA TYR A 991 -10.66 6.00 -15.20
C TYR A 991 -9.30 5.35 -15.35
N SER A 992 -9.26 4.03 -15.15
CA SER A 992 -8.08 3.18 -15.40
C SER A 992 -8.26 2.39 -16.70
N PRO A 993 -7.18 2.05 -17.41
CA PRO A 993 -7.27 1.41 -18.70
C PRO A 993 -7.81 -0.03 -18.66
N THR A 994 -8.37 -0.48 -19.79
CA THR A 994 -8.61 -1.89 -20.08
C THR A 994 -7.38 -2.47 -20.74
N VAL A 995 -6.87 -3.60 -20.23
CA VAL A 995 -5.65 -4.24 -20.76
C VAL A 995 -5.95 -5.70 -21.12
N PHE A 996 -5.50 -6.11 -22.31
CA PHE A 996 -5.51 -7.51 -22.74
C PHE A 996 -4.06 -8.03 -22.80
N GLU A 997 -3.83 -9.26 -22.35
CA GLU A 997 -2.53 -9.89 -22.23
C GLU A 997 -2.53 -11.23 -22.95
N LEU A 998 -1.53 -11.47 -23.80
CA LEU A 998 -1.27 -12.76 -24.42
C LEU A 998 0.01 -13.35 -23.82
N ASN A 999 -0.12 -14.51 -23.17
CA ASN A 999 0.97 -15.19 -22.47
C ASN A 999 1.33 -16.49 -23.16
N LEU A 1000 2.63 -16.73 -23.32
CA LEU A 1000 3.20 -18.01 -23.73
C LEU A 1000 4.12 -18.48 -22.61
N ARG A 1001 3.84 -19.65 -22.03
CA ARG A 1001 4.66 -20.23 -20.94
C ARG A 1001 5.13 -21.63 -21.29
N TYR A 1002 6.39 -21.88 -21.05
CA TYR A 1002 7.01 -23.22 -21.12
C TYR A 1002 7.58 -23.59 -19.75
N SER A 1003 7.27 -24.82 -19.25
CA SER A 1003 7.74 -25.35 -17.98
C SER A 1003 8.21 -26.79 -18.20
N LEU A 1004 9.48 -27.05 -17.87
CA LEU A 1004 10.12 -28.38 -17.96
C LEU A 1004 10.25 -28.98 -16.58
#